data_c2e4cc0a9fb5adef03214ca5d39e23f7
#
_entry.id   c2e4cc0a9fb5adef03214ca5d39e23f7
#
_cell.length_a   1.000
_cell.length_b   1.000
_cell.length_c   1.000
_cell.angle_alpha   90.00
_cell.angle_beta   90.00
_cell.angle_gamma   90.00
#
_symmetry.space_group_name_H-M   'P 1'
#
loop_
_entity.id
_entity.type
_entity.pdbx_description
1 polymer ?
#
loop_
_entity_poly.entity_id
_entity_poly.type
_entity_poly.pdbx_seq_one_letter_code
_entity_poly.pdbx_strand_id
1 'polypeptide(L)'
;MSNNIDSYLGAGIFKSTDGGQSWTPLGLTHVGAFSKIEVHPLNSNLIVAGATKSAAGFWRSSDGGQTWERTFVGSVTDISLNPRDTTEFFIGVAGRGVYRSSDGGRTWELRSTGLPSPLGRVCVQQAPSDPNILYALVEQGGSGGTGAIYKSTNRGQSWQLSYQGQSTFFNGQGWYNAYIVIHPTNPNLVLAGGIDIYRTDNGGQTWTNVTYGYSGGNVHVDQHAAAFNPLNPSIVYAANDGGMYRSTDAGLTWTPINNGLAVTQFYAMAIDQSKDNVNYGGTQDNGTLGNRGSNWGAIAGGDGFFVVVDPDNPDVIYGEFPNGDLWKRNLATGSFQRITTGIDPNDPGYWSAPLVMDPTNSQTLYHGRRRLYATYNGGALWQAISPPMTASITAIGVSAADPNIIYIGTARGEVWRTSDAGQTWENVGKNGLPNRFVTDFALSESDPGTVYVTLSGFGAGHVWRSTDTGRTWQDISVGLPDIPVNAIVLSPLNEQHIFVGTDIGVFASLDGGATWLPYGVGLPRAPVVDLAIHFQRRVLRAATHGRSMWEVPLPTELITEPAITAPAGGEVFVVGAPVVIAWHGFTAPVRVEFSADDGQSWELIAENVTSTTLRWTTPNRPTLWARIRVSSRADPQQVRITPTFTLLERKRGAILQSAAVVHIPYGIVRDDRGGLWTTSFSTPYLYKLNATTLQLEKEVRIPGGDSLYTDLTMDRARSILYVHKLNSTASNASGIILVLDTTGRLLGQYPSPARYPTGLAFYRGKLLVAERDGQQFLYVLDPQTGAVEDRYENPFRVPLGPRGLTADEAEDALYHISTDFSGNSLTAAYLLQISLPTPTSLRDSLVLSSQRGTSLNARGIEYDPSDKSFWVTDFEGNIYKIAGFRSPVSVAPPPPLVGQHLFLAPQPVREQLHLWFRCGELPAAPVRIALYDLLGQHRTTFAEGNAASLCGQSWTIGLASLTPGTYWCVLSIGGTVREVHPLLYLP
;
A
#
# COMPACT_ATOMS: atom_id res chain seq x y z
N MET A 1 -10.84 -0.56 11.80
CA MET A 1 -9.95 0.05 10.80
C MET A 1 -8.52 -0.39 11.04
N SER A 2 -7.88 -0.79 9.98
CA SER A 2 -6.50 -1.21 9.99
C SER A 2 -5.56 -0.05 10.35
N ASN A 3 -4.40 -0.40 10.83
CA ASN A 3 -3.32 0.54 11.16
C ASN A 3 -2.78 1.22 9.88
N ASN A 4 -2.10 2.36 10.01
CA ASN A 4 -1.42 3.07 8.91
C ASN A 4 -0.45 2.23 8.07
N ILE A 5 -0.03 1.06 8.54
CA ILE A 5 0.80 0.12 7.77
C ILE A 5 0.05 -0.50 6.59
N ASP A 6 -1.28 -0.46 6.58
CA ASP A 6 -2.14 -1.01 5.52
C ASP A 6 -2.50 0.04 4.47
N SER A 7 -1.96 1.26 4.57
CA SER A 7 -2.24 2.33 3.62
C SER A 7 -1.51 2.09 2.30
N TYR A 8 -2.25 2.18 1.20
CA TYR A 8 -1.69 2.12 -0.14
C TYR A 8 -1.15 3.47 -0.58
N LEU A 9 -0.01 3.47 -1.26
CA LEU A 9 0.44 4.63 -2.03
C LEU A 9 -0.40 4.73 -3.31
N GLY A 10 -0.51 5.96 -3.85
CA GLY A 10 -1.15 6.18 -5.14
C GLY A 10 -0.47 5.38 -6.25
N ALA A 11 -1.26 4.81 -7.16
CA ALA A 11 -0.79 4.01 -8.29
C ALA A 11 -0.42 4.86 -9.52
N GLY A 12 -0.23 6.16 -9.36
CA GLY A 12 0.08 7.08 -10.45
C GLY A 12 -1.15 7.79 -11.02
N ILE A 13 -1.01 8.29 -12.24
CA ILE A 13 -2.07 9.01 -12.97
C ILE A 13 -2.67 8.08 -14.01
N PHE A 14 -3.99 8.09 -14.14
CA PHE A 14 -4.75 7.30 -15.12
C PHE A 14 -5.56 8.23 -16.03
N LYS A 15 -5.75 7.81 -17.29
CA LYS A 15 -6.55 8.50 -18.30
C LYS A 15 -7.59 7.56 -18.89
N SER A 16 -8.81 8.03 -18.99
CA SER A 16 -9.86 7.42 -19.80
C SER A 16 -10.10 8.23 -21.08
N THR A 17 -10.42 7.55 -22.17
CA THR A 17 -10.83 8.16 -23.46
C THR A 17 -12.23 7.72 -23.88
N ASP A 18 -12.92 6.96 -23.04
CA ASP A 18 -14.23 6.34 -23.29
C ASP A 18 -15.28 6.67 -22.22
N GLY A 19 -15.12 7.83 -21.56
CA GLY A 19 -16.05 8.28 -20.51
C GLY A 19 -15.94 7.50 -19.21
N GLY A 20 -14.76 6.94 -18.88
CA GLY A 20 -14.50 6.23 -17.65
C GLY A 20 -14.80 4.73 -17.70
N GLN A 21 -15.12 4.17 -18.86
CA GLN A 21 -15.35 2.73 -19.01
C GLN A 21 -14.05 1.94 -18.91
N SER A 22 -12.96 2.50 -19.42
CA SER A 22 -11.62 1.96 -19.27
C SER A 22 -10.61 3.04 -18.90
N TRP A 23 -9.50 2.65 -18.25
CA TRP A 23 -8.47 3.54 -17.75
C TRP A 23 -7.08 3.06 -18.14
N THR A 24 -6.28 3.94 -18.71
CA THR A 24 -4.89 3.69 -19.08
C THR A 24 -3.96 4.38 -18.09
N PRO A 25 -2.98 3.69 -17.48
CA PRO A 25 -2.00 4.33 -16.61
C PRO A 25 -1.07 5.23 -17.42
N LEU A 26 -0.85 6.45 -16.92
CA LEU A 26 0.07 7.43 -17.50
C LEU A 26 1.39 7.55 -16.72
N GLY A 27 1.70 6.60 -15.85
CA GLY A 27 2.95 6.59 -15.09
C GLY A 27 2.88 7.32 -13.75
N LEU A 28 4.04 7.78 -13.25
CA LEU A 28 4.23 8.39 -11.92
C LEU A 28 3.82 7.46 -10.76
N THR A 29 3.96 6.17 -10.91
CA THR A 29 3.63 5.16 -9.89
C THR A 29 4.49 5.25 -8.62
N HIS A 30 5.60 5.98 -8.68
CA HIS A 30 6.49 6.25 -7.54
C HIS A 30 6.11 7.51 -6.76
N VAL A 31 5.09 8.25 -7.21
CA VAL A 31 4.58 9.46 -6.55
C VAL A 31 3.49 9.03 -5.56
N GLY A 32 3.75 9.23 -4.27
CA GLY A 32 2.90 8.68 -3.21
C GLY A 32 1.54 9.34 -3.05
N ALA A 33 1.42 10.65 -3.34
CA ALA A 33 0.13 11.36 -3.25
C ALA A 33 0.13 12.61 -4.14
N PHE A 34 -0.93 12.76 -4.92
CA PHE A 34 -1.20 13.95 -5.71
C PHE A 34 -2.17 14.88 -4.97
N SER A 35 -1.88 16.17 -4.97
CA SER A 35 -2.77 17.20 -4.44
C SER A 35 -3.72 17.75 -5.50
N LYS A 36 -3.24 17.84 -6.74
CA LYS A 36 -4.01 18.40 -7.85
C LYS A 36 -3.50 17.90 -9.19
N ILE A 37 -4.41 17.72 -10.14
CA ILE A 37 -4.10 17.42 -11.54
C ILE A 37 -4.90 18.42 -12.38
N GLU A 38 -4.24 19.10 -13.32
CA GLU A 38 -4.85 20.06 -14.22
C GLU A 38 -4.46 19.75 -15.67
N VAL A 39 -5.43 19.86 -16.57
CA VAL A 39 -5.24 19.82 -18.02
C VAL A 39 -5.42 21.22 -18.57
N HIS A 40 -4.43 21.73 -19.30
CA HIS A 40 -4.50 23.11 -19.78
C HIS A 40 -5.60 23.27 -20.85
N PRO A 41 -6.55 24.22 -20.68
CA PRO A 41 -7.72 24.32 -21.56
C PRO A 41 -7.38 24.66 -23.02
N LEU A 42 -6.25 25.32 -23.29
CA LEU A 42 -5.79 25.62 -24.67
C LEU A 42 -4.90 24.52 -25.26
N ASN A 43 -4.44 23.56 -24.45
CA ASN A 43 -3.56 22.49 -24.93
C ASN A 43 -3.74 21.23 -24.08
N SER A 44 -4.58 20.30 -24.53
CA SER A 44 -4.87 19.06 -23.83
C SER A 44 -3.67 18.10 -23.67
N ASN A 45 -2.58 18.34 -24.40
CA ASN A 45 -1.32 17.61 -24.20
C ASN A 45 -0.50 18.16 -23.02
N LEU A 46 -0.80 19.36 -22.56
CA LEU A 46 -0.15 19.96 -21.39
C LEU A 46 -0.95 19.57 -20.14
N ILE A 47 -0.44 18.61 -19.42
CA ILE A 47 -1.00 18.10 -18.16
C ILE A 47 0.00 18.39 -17.05
N VAL A 48 -0.47 18.87 -15.94
CA VAL A 48 0.36 19.16 -14.77
C VAL A 48 -0.20 18.53 -13.51
N ALA A 49 0.67 18.15 -12.58
CA ALA A 49 0.28 17.53 -11.31
C ALA A 49 1.14 18.05 -10.16
N GLY A 50 0.48 18.39 -9.06
CA GLY A 50 1.09 18.68 -7.78
C GLY A 50 1.19 17.43 -6.91
N ALA A 51 2.31 17.20 -6.25
CA ALA A 51 2.53 16.07 -5.37
C ALA A 51 3.04 16.53 -4.00
N THR A 52 2.57 15.84 -2.92
CA THR A 52 2.84 16.23 -1.52
C THR A 52 3.64 15.19 -0.74
N LYS A 53 3.62 13.92 -1.15
CA LYS A 53 4.36 12.82 -0.51
C LYS A 53 5.18 12.11 -1.58
N SER A 54 6.14 11.30 -1.21
CA SER A 54 7.06 10.55 -2.06
C SER A 54 7.27 11.18 -3.45
N ALA A 55 8.44 11.67 -3.75
CA ALA A 55 8.71 12.48 -4.92
C ALA A 55 7.84 13.77 -5.03
N ALA A 56 7.55 14.40 -3.89
CA ALA A 56 6.78 15.65 -3.79
C ALA A 56 7.34 16.74 -4.72
N GLY A 57 6.47 17.37 -5.52
CA GLY A 57 6.89 18.37 -6.49
C GLY A 57 5.81 18.76 -7.48
N PHE A 58 6.21 19.57 -8.44
CA PHE A 58 5.39 19.86 -9.62
C PHE A 58 5.88 19.00 -10.78
N TRP A 59 4.97 18.25 -11.34
CA TRP A 59 5.18 17.36 -12.48
C TRP A 59 4.43 17.89 -13.69
N ARG A 60 5.07 17.87 -14.85
CA ARG A 60 4.45 18.28 -16.10
C ARG A 60 4.65 17.26 -17.21
N SER A 61 3.65 17.13 -18.03
CA SER A 61 3.69 16.46 -19.33
C SER A 61 3.34 17.45 -20.43
N SER A 62 3.97 17.34 -21.57
CA SER A 62 3.65 18.12 -22.79
C SER A 62 3.16 17.24 -23.95
N ASP A 63 2.92 15.95 -23.68
CA ASP A 63 2.56 14.93 -24.67
C ASP A 63 1.33 14.11 -24.27
N GLY A 64 0.44 14.71 -23.47
CA GLY A 64 -0.80 14.06 -23.02
C GLY A 64 -0.62 13.00 -21.95
N GLY A 65 0.47 13.08 -21.19
CA GLY A 65 0.77 12.18 -20.08
C GLY A 65 1.66 10.99 -20.45
N GLN A 66 2.21 10.94 -21.66
CA GLN A 66 3.11 9.86 -22.07
C GLN A 66 4.46 9.95 -21.36
N THR A 67 5.00 11.17 -21.22
CA THR A 67 6.21 11.43 -20.46
C THR A 67 6.00 12.53 -19.41
N TRP A 68 6.74 12.45 -18.32
CA TRP A 68 6.63 13.36 -17.20
C TRP A 68 7.98 13.89 -16.75
N GLU A 69 8.04 15.18 -16.50
CA GLU A 69 9.20 15.90 -15.97
C GLU A 69 8.86 16.52 -14.62
N ARG A 70 9.73 16.34 -13.62
CA ARG A 70 9.62 17.03 -12.34
C ARG A 70 10.43 18.31 -12.38
N THR A 71 9.76 19.45 -12.49
CA THR A 71 10.43 20.76 -12.64
C THR A 71 10.51 21.57 -11.35
N PHE A 72 9.83 21.10 -10.29
CA PHE A 72 9.94 21.70 -8.96
C PHE A 72 9.99 20.61 -7.88
N VAL A 73 10.80 20.85 -6.84
CA VAL A 73 10.96 19.96 -5.68
C VAL A 73 10.41 20.62 -4.42
N GLY A 74 9.37 20.03 -3.83
CA GLY A 74 8.69 20.52 -2.64
C GLY A 74 7.24 20.07 -2.58
N SER A 75 6.59 20.19 -1.43
CA SER A 75 5.18 19.81 -1.25
C SER A 75 4.25 20.81 -1.95
N VAL A 76 3.89 20.54 -3.20
CA VAL A 76 2.97 21.37 -3.99
C VAL A 76 1.55 21.02 -3.56
N THR A 77 0.84 21.99 -2.97
CA THR A 77 -0.50 21.79 -2.39
C THR A 77 -1.62 22.34 -3.26
N ASP A 78 -1.32 23.20 -4.21
CA ASP A 78 -2.29 23.72 -5.20
C ASP A 78 -1.60 24.18 -6.48
N ILE A 79 -2.36 24.22 -7.58
CA ILE A 79 -1.93 24.66 -8.90
C ILE A 79 -3.00 25.60 -9.45
N SER A 80 -2.58 26.70 -10.03
CA SER A 80 -3.43 27.61 -10.80
C SER A 80 -2.84 27.86 -12.17
N LEU A 81 -3.55 27.45 -13.21
CA LEU A 81 -3.19 27.69 -14.60
C LEU A 81 -3.86 28.98 -15.08
N ASN A 82 -3.14 29.77 -15.88
CA ASN A 82 -3.78 30.84 -16.62
C ASN A 82 -4.56 30.23 -17.83
N PRO A 83 -5.90 30.29 -17.87
CA PRO A 83 -6.67 29.62 -18.90
C PRO A 83 -6.47 30.22 -20.31
N ARG A 84 -5.80 31.37 -20.42
CA ARG A 84 -5.54 32.10 -21.66
C ARG A 84 -4.07 32.10 -22.10
N ASP A 85 -3.17 31.54 -21.24
CA ASP A 85 -1.74 31.56 -21.49
C ASP A 85 -1.09 30.25 -20.97
N THR A 86 -0.62 29.42 -21.93
CA THR A 86 0.02 28.13 -21.62
C THR A 86 1.38 28.29 -20.93
N THR A 87 1.88 29.50 -20.75
CA THR A 87 3.19 29.75 -20.16
C THR A 87 3.12 30.19 -18.69
N GLU A 88 1.95 30.76 -18.25
CA GLU A 88 1.84 31.33 -16.90
C GLU A 88 1.14 30.40 -15.93
N PHE A 89 1.86 29.95 -14.92
CA PHE A 89 1.35 29.07 -13.84
C PHE A 89 1.73 29.61 -12.48
N PHE A 90 0.90 29.32 -11.47
CA PHE A 90 1.20 29.54 -10.07
C PHE A 90 1.04 28.23 -9.30
N ILE A 91 1.90 28.01 -8.30
CA ILE A 91 1.77 26.90 -7.38
C ILE A 91 1.84 27.37 -5.93
N GLY A 92 0.99 26.78 -5.09
CA GLY A 92 1.09 26.87 -3.64
C GLY A 92 1.99 25.75 -3.12
N VAL A 93 2.99 26.11 -2.32
CA VAL A 93 3.97 25.15 -1.77
C VAL A 93 3.96 25.26 -0.25
N ALA A 94 3.63 24.15 0.41
CA ALA A 94 3.57 24.10 1.87
C ALA A 94 4.91 24.48 2.49
N GLY A 95 4.86 25.35 3.50
CA GLY A 95 6.04 25.87 4.19
C GLY A 95 6.90 26.85 3.41
N ARG A 96 6.60 27.12 2.11
CA ARG A 96 7.44 27.95 1.25
C ARG A 96 6.70 29.12 0.59
N GLY A 97 5.38 29.01 0.39
CA GLY A 97 4.55 30.07 -0.18
C GLY A 97 4.15 29.85 -1.63
N VAL A 98 4.02 30.93 -2.40
CA VAL A 98 3.57 30.95 -3.79
C VAL A 98 4.77 31.08 -4.74
N TYR A 99 4.81 30.27 -5.78
CA TYR A 99 5.76 30.36 -6.87
C TYR A 99 5.03 30.60 -8.19
N ARG A 100 5.71 31.31 -9.12
CA ARG A 100 5.24 31.60 -10.47
C ARG A 100 6.18 30.99 -11.49
N SER A 101 5.62 30.42 -12.53
CA SER A 101 6.30 30.10 -13.78
C SER A 101 5.79 31.01 -14.88
N SER A 102 6.67 31.40 -15.81
CA SER A 102 6.35 32.15 -17.03
C SER A 102 6.78 31.40 -18.29
N ASP A 103 7.11 30.11 -18.18
CA ASP A 103 7.62 29.25 -19.24
C ASP A 103 6.91 27.88 -19.31
N GLY A 104 5.66 27.84 -18.85
CA GLY A 104 4.83 26.63 -18.85
C GLY A 104 5.23 25.61 -17.79
N GLY A 105 5.71 26.09 -16.66
CA GLY A 105 6.06 25.24 -15.51
C GLY A 105 7.44 24.59 -15.60
N ARG A 106 8.35 25.10 -16.44
CA ARG A 106 9.73 24.61 -16.54
C ARG A 106 10.63 25.19 -15.47
N THR A 107 10.50 26.51 -15.23
CA THR A 107 11.24 27.21 -14.17
C THR A 107 10.30 27.98 -13.25
N TRP A 108 10.74 28.23 -12.03
CA TRP A 108 9.90 28.77 -10.96
C TRP A 108 10.58 29.88 -10.20
N GLU A 109 9.83 30.96 -9.96
CA GLU A 109 10.25 32.13 -9.19
C GLU A 109 9.36 32.27 -7.95
N LEU A 110 9.98 32.51 -6.78
CA LEU A 110 9.26 32.77 -5.54
C LEU A 110 8.49 34.10 -5.61
N ARG A 111 7.22 34.06 -5.28
CA ARG A 111 6.27 35.20 -5.28
C ARG A 111 5.51 35.28 -3.95
N SER A 112 6.22 35.42 -2.85
CA SER A 112 5.65 35.37 -1.49
C SER A 112 5.81 36.67 -0.70
N THR A 113 6.22 37.77 -1.33
CA THR A 113 6.38 39.07 -0.63
C THR A 113 5.05 39.55 -0.04
N GLY A 114 4.99 39.68 1.29
CA GLY A 114 3.78 40.05 2.02
C GLY A 114 2.95 38.90 2.56
N LEU A 115 3.29 37.64 2.23
CA LEU A 115 2.74 36.48 2.92
C LEU A 115 3.41 36.27 4.29
N PRO A 116 2.73 35.66 5.26
CA PRO A 116 3.27 35.43 6.59
C PRO A 116 4.36 34.34 6.61
N SER A 117 5.09 34.25 7.72
CA SER A 117 6.02 33.14 8.00
C SER A 117 5.94 32.82 9.50
N PRO A 118 5.83 31.55 9.91
CA PRO A 118 5.81 30.35 9.08
C PRO A 118 4.48 30.12 8.37
N LEU A 119 4.53 29.42 7.24
CA LEU A 119 3.37 28.99 6.46
C LEU A 119 3.18 27.47 6.58
N GLY A 120 1.93 27.01 6.66
CA GLY A 120 1.54 25.64 6.43
C GLY A 120 1.12 25.39 4.98
N ARG A 121 -0.11 24.90 4.77
CA ARG A 121 -0.72 24.67 3.44
C ARG A 121 -0.99 26.01 2.73
N VAL A 122 -0.83 26.02 1.41
CA VAL A 122 -1.07 27.20 0.57
C VAL A 122 -1.93 26.81 -0.61
N CYS A 123 -3.12 27.40 -0.75
CA CYS A 123 -3.95 27.33 -1.94
C CYS A 123 -3.87 28.66 -2.68
N VAL A 124 -3.71 28.65 -4.00
CA VAL A 124 -3.56 29.87 -4.81
C VAL A 124 -4.36 29.76 -6.09
N GLN A 125 -5.09 30.84 -6.41
CA GLN A 125 -5.83 30.93 -7.67
C GLN A 125 -5.64 32.29 -8.32
N GLN A 126 -5.42 32.30 -9.64
CA GLN A 126 -5.41 33.46 -10.50
C GLN A 126 -6.81 33.69 -11.04
N ALA A 127 -7.26 34.93 -11.09
CA ALA A 127 -8.58 35.24 -11.62
C ALA A 127 -8.62 35.02 -13.15
N PRO A 128 -9.54 34.19 -13.65
CA PRO A 128 -9.61 33.90 -15.10
C PRO A 128 -9.92 35.15 -15.97
N SER A 129 -10.60 36.13 -15.39
CA SER A 129 -10.95 37.39 -16.09
C SER A 129 -9.89 38.47 -16.03
N ASP A 130 -9.04 38.46 -15.00
CA ASP A 130 -7.95 39.44 -14.83
C ASP A 130 -6.70 38.74 -14.24
N PRO A 131 -5.68 38.42 -15.04
CA PRO A 131 -4.51 37.70 -14.58
C PRO A 131 -3.62 38.48 -13.60
N ASN A 132 -3.86 39.78 -13.37
CA ASN A 132 -3.15 40.55 -12.36
C ASN A 132 -3.68 40.23 -10.95
N ILE A 133 -4.92 39.75 -10.83
CA ILE A 133 -5.56 39.45 -9.56
C ILE A 133 -5.39 38.00 -9.19
N LEU A 134 -4.83 37.78 -8.00
CA LEU A 134 -4.73 36.46 -7.38
C LEU A 134 -5.23 36.50 -5.94
N TYR A 135 -5.73 35.38 -5.48
CA TYR A 135 -5.98 35.14 -4.06
C TYR A 135 -5.21 33.90 -3.59
N ALA A 136 -4.73 33.98 -2.36
CA ALA A 136 -4.07 32.86 -1.68
C ALA A 136 -4.72 32.65 -0.33
N LEU A 137 -5.20 31.42 -0.09
CA LEU A 137 -5.61 30.94 1.23
C LEU A 137 -4.42 30.22 1.86
N VAL A 138 -4.00 30.67 3.02
CA VAL A 138 -2.82 30.15 3.70
C VAL A 138 -3.14 29.68 5.11
N GLU A 139 -2.57 28.56 5.50
CA GLU A 139 -2.51 28.10 6.88
C GLU A 139 -1.36 28.81 7.59
N GLN A 140 -1.68 29.57 8.65
CA GLN A 140 -0.70 30.29 9.46
C GLN A 140 -0.33 29.46 10.70
N GLY A 141 0.96 29.49 11.06
CA GLY A 141 1.45 28.84 12.28
C GLY A 141 1.77 27.36 12.18
N GLY A 142 1.43 26.69 11.07
CA GLY A 142 1.60 25.24 10.90
C GLY A 142 0.67 24.40 11.79
N SER A 143 0.68 23.06 11.62
CA SER A 143 -0.09 22.11 12.44
C SER A 143 -1.59 22.40 12.52
N GLY A 144 -2.19 22.79 11.39
CA GLY A 144 -3.62 23.06 11.32
C GLY A 144 -4.06 24.47 11.78
N GLY A 145 -3.14 25.40 11.91
CA GLY A 145 -3.31 26.76 12.45
C GLY A 145 -4.47 27.58 11.92
N THR A 146 -4.41 28.90 12.08
CA THR A 146 -5.48 29.79 11.60
C THR A 146 -5.40 30.00 10.09
N GLY A 147 -6.55 30.15 9.43
CA GLY A 147 -6.62 30.49 8.02
C GLY A 147 -6.50 31.98 7.79
N ALA A 148 -5.81 32.39 6.72
CA ALA A 148 -5.83 33.78 6.25
C ALA A 148 -5.88 33.83 4.73
N ILE A 149 -6.60 34.84 4.22
CA ILE A 149 -6.71 35.03 2.76
C ILE A 149 -5.94 36.30 2.40
N TYR A 150 -5.08 36.18 1.42
CA TYR A 150 -4.30 37.28 0.87
C TYR A 150 -4.70 37.54 -0.57
N LYS A 151 -4.65 38.81 -0.98
CA LYS A 151 -4.90 39.26 -2.35
C LYS A 151 -3.65 39.88 -2.96
N SER A 152 -3.37 39.55 -4.19
CA SER A 152 -2.43 40.26 -5.05
C SER A 152 -3.17 40.92 -6.21
N THR A 153 -2.72 42.13 -6.61
CA THR A 153 -3.22 42.86 -7.77
C THR A 153 -2.12 43.10 -8.81
N ASN A 154 -0.99 42.42 -8.66
CA ASN A 154 0.20 42.61 -9.48
C ASN A 154 0.87 41.26 -9.85
N ARG A 155 0.09 40.25 -10.20
CA ARG A 155 0.56 38.89 -10.59
C ARG A 155 1.42 38.22 -9.53
N GLY A 156 1.03 38.36 -8.26
CA GLY A 156 1.73 37.73 -7.16
C GLY A 156 3.05 38.41 -6.75
N GLN A 157 3.42 39.56 -7.33
CA GLN A 157 4.65 40.25 -6.92
C GLN A 157 4.60 40.68 -5.44
N SER A 158 3.42 41.08 -4.97
CA SER A 158 3.19 41.35 -3.56
C SER A 158 1.77 40.96 -3.14
N TRP A 159 1.62 40.65 -1.87
CA TRP A 159 0.37 40.18 -1.26
C TRP A 159 -0.05 41.10 -0.14
N GLN A 160 -1.32 41.36 -0.02
CA GLN A 160 -1.95 42.10 1.07
C GLN A 160 -2.98 41.22 1.77
N LEU A 161 -3.02 41.31 3.11
CA LEU A 161 -4.03 40.60 3.90
C LEU A 161 -5.42 41.08 3.51
N SER A 162 -6.28 40.20 3.07
CA SER A 162 -7.68 40.44 2.71
C SER A 162 -8.62 39.98 3.82
N TYR A 163 -8.30 38.85 4.49
CA TYR A 163 -9.08 38.31 5.57
C TYR A 163 -8.20 37.56 6.56
N GLN A 164 -8.33 37.92 7.85
CA GLN A 164 -7.76 37.13 8.92
C GLN A 164 -8.87 36.26 9.48
N GLY A 165 -8.80 34.98 9.20
CA GLY A 165 -9.72 33.99 9.73
C GLY A 165 -9.59 33.82 11.23
N GLN A 166 -10.70 33.52 11.89
CA GLN A 166 -10.71 33.11 13.28
C GLN A 166 -10.16 31.66 13.39
N SER A 167 -9.84 31.23 14.60
CA SER A 167 -9.42 29.82 14.86
C SER A 167 -10.42 28.80 14.30
N THR A 168 -11.70 29.14 14.27
CA THR A 168 -12.79 28.33 13.72
C THR A 168 -12.78 28.20 12.20
N PHE A 169 -11.99 29.02 11.46
CA PHE A 169 -11.92 28.89 10.00
C PHE A 169 -11.38 27.51 9.57
N PHE A 170 -10.31 27.05 10.19
CA PHE A 170 -9.75 25.72 10.00
C PHE A 170 -9.97 24.77 11.17
N ASN A 171 -10.25 25.28 12.34
CA ASN A 171 -10.40 24.51 13.58
C ASN A 171 -9.25 23.48 13.80
N GLY A 172 -8.02 23.89 13.52
CA GLY A 172 -6.87 23.01 13.60
C GLY A 172 -6.68 22.07 12.41
N GLN A 173 -7.50 22.17 11.34
CA GLN A 173 -7.52 21.23 10.21
C GLN A 173 -7.06 21.84 8.87
N GLY A 174 -6.32 22.94 8.88
CA GLY A 174 -5.85 23.60 7.66
C GLY A 174 -5.00 22.72 6.74
N TRP A 175 -4.36 21.69 7.30
CA TRP A 175 -3.67 20.65 6.54
C TRP A 175 -4.63 19.74 5.76
N TYR A 176 -5.89 19.64 6.17
CA TYR A 176 -6.91 18.73 5.63
C TYR A 176 -7.86 19.44 4.68
N ASN A 177 -8.58 20.48 5.12
CA ASN A 177 -9.60 21.19 4.37
C ASN A 177 -9.11 22.58 3.95
N ALA A 178 -8.92 22.82 2.67
CA ALA A 178 -8.64 24.16 2.13
C ALA A 178 -8.82 24.20 0.62
N TYR A 179 -9.56 25.17 0.14
CA TYR A 179 -9.57 25.57 -1.27
C TYR A 179 -9.87 27.07 -1.40
N ILE A 180 -9.54 27.64 -2.54
CA ILE A 180 -9.99 28.98 -2.95
C ILE A 180 -10.34 28.95 -4.43
N VAL A 181 -11.49 29.51 -4.82
CA VAL A 181 -11.93 29.56 -6.21
C VAL A 181 -12.50 30.94 -6.54
N ILE A 182 -12.21 31.43 -7.73
CA ILE A 182 -12.58 32.76 -8.20
C ILE A 182 -13.62 32.62 -9.30
N HIS A 183 -14.64 33.46 -9.26
CA HIS A 183 -15.66 33.49 -10.30
C HIS A 183 -15.04 33.78 -11.68
N PRO A 184 -15.39 33.06 -12.74
CA PRO A 184 -14.66 33.08 -14.02
C PRO A 184 -14.70 34.45 -14.74
N THR A 185 -15.71 35.27 -14.51
CA THR A 185 -15.86 36.57 -15.16
C THR A 185 -15.87 37.77 -14.20
N ASN A 186 -15.90 37.54 -12.88
CA ASN A 186 -15.88 38.61 -11.87
C ASN A 186 -14.79 38.34 -10.83
N PRO A 187 -13.62 38.99 -10.91
CA PRO A 187 -12.50 38.74 -9.99
C PRO A 187 -12.75 39.19 -8.57
N ASN A 188 -13.86 39.89 -8.31
CA ASN A 188 -14.26 40.35 -6.98
C ASN A 188 -15.15 39.35 -6.23
N LEU A 189 -15.70 38.34 -6.93
CA LEU A 189 -16.45 37.25 -6.31
C LEU A 189 -15.56 36.02 -6.14
N VAL A 190 -15.35 35.62 -4.86
CA VAL A 190 -14.46 34.53 -4.50
C VAL A 190 -15.11 33.67 -3.41
N LEU A 191 -14.91 32.37 -3.51
CA LEU A 191 -15.25 31.42 -2.44
C LEU A 191 -13.97 30.82 -1.86
N ALA A 192 -13.91 30.70 -0.56
CA ALA A 192 -12.84 30.04 0.18
C ALA A 192 -13.45 29.02 1.14
N GLY A 193 -12.96 27.78 1.08
CA GLY A 193 -13.37 26.69 1.95
C GLY A 193 -12.35 26.43 3.04
N GLY A 194 -12.83 26.20 4.22
CA GLY A 194 -12.16 25.68 5.40
C GLY A 194 -13.12 24.69 6.05
N ILE A 195 -13.46 24.87 7.33
CA ILE A 195 -14.60 24.17 7.95
C ILE A 195 -15.88 24.53 7.20
N ASP A 196 -16.11 25.81 7.00
CA ASP A 196 -17.24 26.37 6.25
C ASP A 196 -16.79 27.01 4.94
N ILE A 197 -17.77 27.40 4.12
CA ILE A 197 -17.54 28.19 2.91
C ILE A 197 -17.68 29.69 3.26
N TYR A 198 -16.65 30.44 2.97
CA TYR A 198 -16.64 31.90 3.08
C TYR A 198 -16.71 32.53 1.70
N ARG A 199 -17.48 33.59 1.55
CA ARG A 199 -17.74 34.28 0.29
C ARG A 199 -17.44 35.79 0.41
N THR A 200 -16.84 36.34 -0.62
CA THR A 200 -16.76 37.78 -0.88
C THR A 200 -17.36 38.11 -2.25
N ASP A 201 -17.98 39.27 -2.41
CA ASP A 201 -18.43 39.83 -3.69
C ASP A 201 -17.85 41.22 -3.99
N ASN A 202 -17.01 41.72 -3.08
CA ASN A 202 -16.42 43.06 -3.14
C ASN A 202 -14.88 43.03 -3.21
N GLY A 203 -14.33 41.93 -3.77
CA GLY A 203 -12.89 41.81 -3.98
C GLY A 203 -12.10 41.58 -2.70
N GLY A 204 -12.70 40.97 -1.69
CA GLY A 204 -12.05 40.60 -0.45
C GLY A 204 -12.03 41.71 0.61
N GLN A 205 -12.81 42.78 0.44
CA GLN A 205 -12.95 43.83 1.51
C GLN A 205 -13.72 43.26 2.70
N THR A 206 -14.73 42.44 2.44
CA THR A 206 -15.47 41.69 3.46
C THR A 206 -15.66 40.24 3.02
N TRP A 207 -15.67 39.34 4.03
CA TRP A 207 -15.95 37.93 3.84
C TRP A 207 -17.06 37.48 4.78
N THR A 208 -17.98 36.68 4.28
CA THR A 208 -19.13 36.18 5.04
C THR A 208 -19.15 34.67 4.99
N ASN A 209 -19.32 34.01 6.14
CA ASN A 209 -19.63 32.57 6.18
C ASN A 209 -21.01 32.36 5.56
N VAL A 210 -21.15 31.46 4.60
CA VAL A 210 -22.41 31.19 3.88
C VAL A 210 -22.96 29.79 4.14
N THR A 211 -22.36 29.02 5.04
CA THR A 211 -22.76 27.60 5.27
C THR A 211 -23.09 27.30 6.73
N TYR A 212 -22.35 27.81 7.70
CA TYR A 212 -22.62 27.64 9.14
C TYR A 212 -22.83 26.18 9.58
N GLY A 213 -21.98 25.25 9.09
CA GLY A 213 -22.20 23.81 9.22
C GLY A 213 -22.40 23.32 10.66
N TYR A 214 -21.56 23.77 11.61
CA TYR A 214 -21.74 23.45 13.04
C TYR A 214 -22.87 24.20 13.73
N SER A 215 -23.42 25.22 13.10
CA SER A 215 -24.45 26.10 13.69
C SER A 215 -25.84 25.89 13.07
N GLY A 216 -26.09 24.73 12.49
CA GLY A 216 -27.37 24.32 11.92
C GLY A 216 -27.59 24.70 10.47
N GLY A 217 -26.51 25.02 9.74
CA GLY A 217 -26.52 25.14 8.29
C GLY A 217 -26.78 23.79 7.61
N ASN A 218 -27.13 23.82 6.33
CA ASN A 218 -27.48 22.62 5.55
C ASN A 218 -26.33 22.07 4.72
N VAL A 219 -25.12 22.66 4.81
CA VAL A 219 -23.90 22.18 4.14
C VAL A 219 -23.00 21.55 5.20
N HIS A 220 -22.54 20.36 4.95
CA HIS A 220 -21.59 19.68 5.81
C HIS A 220 -20.29 20.47 5.93
N VAL A 221 -19.61 20.33 7.04
CA VAL A 221 -18.29 20.92 7.28
C VAL A 221 -17.19 20.26 6.45
N ASP A 222 -15.96 20.75 6.58
CA ASP A 222 -14.74 20.21 5.99
C ASP A 222 -14.71 20.24 4.46
N GLN A 223 -14.46 21.45 3.95
CA GLN A 223 -14.56 21.77 2.54
C GLN A 223 -13.30 21.37 1.76
N HIS A 224 -13.42 20.61 0.67
CA HIS A 224 -12.29 20.11 -0.11
C HIS A 224 -12.15 20.74 -1.50
N ALA A 225 -13.25 21.06 -2.17
CA ALA A 225 -13.22 21.61 -3.51
C ALA A 225 -14.48 22.41 -3.82
N ALA A 226 -14.34 23.38 -4.71
CA ALA A 226 -15.48 24.00 -5.39
C ALA A 226 -15.13 24.32 -6.84
N ALA A 227 -16.16 24.40 -7.70
CA ALA A 227 -16.02 24.77 -9.09
C ALA A 227 -17.23 25.56 -9.59
N PHE A 228 -16.96 26.71 -10.21
CA PHE A 228 -17.99 27.45 -10.94
C PHE A 228 -18.28 26.78 -12.29
N ASN A 229 -19.55 26.74 -12.69
CA ASN A 229 -19.89 26.34 -14.04
C ASN A 229 -19.39 27.42 -15.02
N PRO A 230 -18.51 27.11 -15.98
CA PRO A 230 -17.90 28.13 -16.84
C PRO A 230 -18.90 28.77 -17.82
N LEU A 231 -20.00 28.09 -18.13
CA LEU A 231 -21.05 28.60 -19.04
C LEU A 231 -22.16 29.36 -18.30
N ASN A 232 -22.38 29.03 -17.02
CA ASN A 232 -23.32 29.71 -16.16
C ASN A 232 -22.76 29.86 -14.74
N PRO A 233 -21.95 30.88 -14.46
CA PRO A 233 -21.26 31.02 -13.18
C PRO A 233 -22.13 31.30 -11.96
N SER A 234 -23.44 31.48 -12.12
CA SER A 234 -24.35 31.43 -10.98
C SER A 234 -24.47 30.02 -10.39
N ILE A 235 -24.12 29.00 -11.18
CA ILE A 235 -24.07 27.62 -10.70
C ILE A 235 -22.68 27.33 -10.16
N VAL A 236 -22.62 26.85 -8.91
CA VAL A 236 -21.39 26.40 -8.25
C VAL A 236 -21.62 25.02 -7.65
N TYR A 237 -20.63 24.18 -7.73
CA TYR A 237 -20.57 22.91 -7.02
C TYR A 237 -19.54 22.97 -5.94
N ALA A 238 -19.85 22.38 -4.77
CA ALA A 238 -18.90 22.20 -3.67
C ALA A 238 -18.89 20.73 -3.24
N ALA A 239 -17.72 20.25 -2.85
CA ALA A 239 -17.51 18.93 -2.31
C ALA A 239 -16.87 19.03 -0.93
N ASN A 240 -17.39 18.22 0.01
CA ASN A 240 -16.95 18.14 1.40
C ASN A 240 -17.21 16.73 1.95
N ASP A 241 -16.94 16.52 3.23
CA ASP A 241 -17.09 15.21 3.88
C ASP A 241 -18.54 14.71 3.98
N GLY A 242 -19.52 15.56 3.74
CA GLY A 242 -20.93 15.20 3.59
C GLY A 242 -21.37 14.94 2.15
N GLY A 243 -20.46 15.03 1.16
CA GLY A 243 -20.74 14.77 -0.25
C GLY A 243 -20.74 16.01 -1.13
N MET A 244 -21.72 16.10 -2.05
CA MET A 244 -21.81 17.13 -3.08
C MET A 244 -22.98 18.09 -2.84
N TYR A 245 -22.71 19.37 -3.06
CA TYR A 245 -23.68 20.45 -2.94
C TYR A 245 -23.67 21.34 -4.19
N ARG A 246 -24.81 21.90 -4.52
CA ARG A 246 -24.97 22.81 -5.64
C ARG A 246 -25.60 24.12 -5.17
N SER A 247 -25.01 25.23 -5.60
CA SER A 247 -25.59 26.57 -5.53
C SER A 247 -26.08 26.98 -6.92
N THR A 248 -27.12 27.80 -6.99
CA THR A 248 -27.63 28.42 -8.22
C THR A 248 -27.60 29.96 -8.16
N ASP A 249 -27.00 30.50 -7.11
CA ASP A 249 -26.90 31.93 -6.82
C ASP A 249 -25.45 32.35 -6.50
N ALA A 250 -24.50 31.73 -7.19
CA ALA A 250 -23.06 31.99 -7.08
C ALA A 250 -22.53 31.82 -5.65
N GLY A 251 -22.99 30.79 -4.94
CA GLY A 251 -22.48 30.37 -3.65
C GLY A 251 -23.12 31.07 -2.44
N LEU A 252 -24.29 31.70 -2.57
CA LEU A 252 -25.02 32.26 -1.44
C LEU A 252 -25.83 31.19 -0.69
N THR A 253 -26.53 30.34 -1.42
CA THR A 253 -27.31 29.24 -0.87
C THR A 253 -26.96 27.92 -1.52
N TRP A 254 -27.15 26.81 -0.80
CA TRP A 254 -26.69 25.51 -1.21
C TRP A 254 -27.75 24.45 -1.05
N THR A 255 -27.79 23.49 -1.97
CA THR A 255 -28.67 22.32 -1.96
C THR A 255 -27.83 21.04 -2.08
N PRO A 256 -28.01 20.04 -1.20
CA PRO A 256 -27.34 18.74 -1.35
C PRO A 256 -27.83 18.02 -2.60
N ILE A 257 -26.89 17.36 -3.32
CA ILE A 257 -27.18 16.61 -4.56
C ILE A 257 -26.65 15.17 -4.44
N ASN A 258 -26.76 14.57 -3.25
CA ASN A 258 -26.19 13.28 -2.92
C ASN A 258 -27.04 12.08 -3.34
N ASN A 259 -28.28 12.28 -3.80
CA ASN A 259 -29.15 11.18 -4.22
C ASN A 259 -28.52 10.38 -5.36
N GLY A 260 -28.34 9.06 -5.13
CA GLY A 260 -27.70 8.15 -6.06
C GLY A 260 -26.16 8.11 -5.97
N LEU A 261 -25.56 8.89 -5.09
CA LEU A 261 -24.12 8.78 -4.79
C LEU A 261 -23.90 7.75 -3.67
N ALA A 262 -23.27 6.63 -4.00
CA ALA A 262 -22.86 5.65 -3.02
C ALA A 262 -21.43 5.99 -2.54
N VAL A 263 -21.29 6.96 -1.62
CA VAL A 263 -19.98 7.49 -1.18
C VAL A 263 -19.80 7.47 0.35
N THR A 264 -20.77 6.97 1.11
CA THR A 264 -20.67 6.88 2.56
C THR A 264 -19.54 5.96 2.99
N GLN A 265 -18.77 6.42 3.98
CA GLN A 265 -17.64 5.69 4.56
C GLN A 265 -18.09 5.06 5.87
N PHE A 266 -18.50 3.79 5.84
CA PHE A 266 -18.85 3.05 7.04
C PHE A 266 -17.62 2.56 7.79
N TYR A 267 -17.72 2.49 9.12
CA TYR A 267 -16.77 1.82 10.01
C TYR A 267 -17.32 0.47 10.50
N ALA A 268 -18.61 0.40 10.74
CA ALA A 268 -19.29 -0.80 11.17
C ALA A 268 -20.77 -0.75 10.78
N MET A 269 -21.44 -1.89 10.86
CA MET A 269 -22.87 -2.00 10.58
C MET A 269 -23.58 -2.87 11.62
N ALA A 270 -24.88 -2.65 11.78
CA ALA A 270 -25.78 -3.55 12.46
C ALA A 270 -27.09 -3.66 11.69
N ILE A 271 -27.75 -4.80 11.80
CA ILE A 271 -29.02 -5.06 11.15
C ILE A 271 -30.09 -5.45 12.18
N ASP A 272 -31.32 -5.01 11.96
CA ASP A 272 -32.45 -5.47 12.69
C ASP A 272 -32.97 -6.77 12.05
N GLN A 273 -32.73 -7.91 12.70
CA GLN A 273 -33.11 -9.22 12.20
C GLN A 273 -34.62 -9.42 12.11
N SER A 274 -35.41 -8.60 12.81
CA SER A 274 -36.88 -8.66 12.81
C SER A 274 -37.53 -7.91 11.63
N LYS A 275 -36.73 -7.10 10.88
CA LYS A 275 -37.24 -6.25 9.80
C LYS A 275 -36.34 -6.29 8.58
N ASP A 276 -36.92 -6.54 7.43
CA ASP A 276 -36.19 -6.77 6.16
C ASP A 276 -35.17 -5.70 5.76
N ASN A 277 -35.50 -4.45 5.93
CA ASN A 277 -34.73 -3.30 5.39
C ASN A 277 -34.25 -2.30 6.44
N VAL A 278 -34.14 -2.72 7.69
CA VAL A 278 -33.63 -1.85 8.75
C VAL A 278 -32.16 -2.15 9.00
N ASN A 279 -31.35 -1.13 8.77
CA ASN A 279 -29.89 -1.16 8.90
C ASN A 279 -29.43 0.04 9.68
N TYR A 280 -28.34 -0.12 10.38
CA TYR A 280 -27.63 0.95 11.06
C TYR A 280 -26.14 0.87 10.72
N GLY A 281 -25.43 1.98 10.81
CA GLY A 281 -23.97 1.96 10.67
C GLY A 281 -23.34 3.23 11.16
N GLY A 282 -22.21 3.08 11.81
CA GLY A 282 -21.35 4.19 12.16
C GLY A 282 -20.52 4.60 10.95
N THR A 283 -20.37 5.91 10.76
CA THR A 283 -19.70 6.46 9.58
C THR A 283 -18.67 7.51 9.97
N GLN A 284 -17.66 7.66 9.14
CA GLN A 284 -16.75 8.78 9.25
C GLN A 284 -17.49 10.07 8.93
N ASP A 285 -17.31 11.07 9.76
CA ASP A 285 -17.77 12.49 9.63
C ASP A 285 -19.29 12.68 9.53
N ASN A 286 -20.09 11.62 9.28
CA ASN A 286 -21.53 11.73 9.04
C ASN A 286 -22.39 11.06 10.13
N GLY A 287 -21.79 10.76 11.27
CA GLY A 287 -22.47 10.21 12.44
C GLY A 287 -22.79 8.74 12.37
N THR A 288 -23.66 8.28 13.28
CA THR A 288 -24.31 7.00 13.17
C THR A 288 -25.62 7.17 12.42
N LEU A 289 -25.75 6.44 11.31
CA LEU A 289 -26.90 6.50 10.43
C LEU A 289 -27.80 5.28 10.63
N GLY A 290 -29.11 5.45 10.38
CA GLY A 290 -30.06 4.35 10.38
C GLY A 290 -31.06 4.47 9.24
N ASN A 291 -31.32 3.33 8.58
CA ASN A 291 -32.41 3.19 7.61
C ASN A 291 -33.57 2.46 8.30
N ARG A 292 -34.68 3.15 8.53
CA ARG A 292 -35.90 2.59 9.15
C ARG A 292 -37.02 2.47 8.12
N GLY A 293 -36.71 1.90 6.95
CA GLY A 293 -37.68 1.69 5.89
C GLY A 293 -37.21 2.19 4.53
N SER A 294 -37.35 3.48 4.21
CA SER A 294 -37.01 3.99 2.88
C SER A 294 -35.86 5.00 2.90
N ASN A 295 -35.63 5.70 3.99
CA ASN A 295 -34.67 6.80 4.05
C ASN A 295 -33.66 6.59 5.18
N TRP A 296 -32.41 6.91 4.88
CA TRP A 296 -31.37 7.02 5.90
C TRP A 296 -31.50 8.33 6.68
N GLY A 297 -31.30 8.27 7.98
CA GLY A 297 -31.32 9.42 8.86
C GLY A 297 -30.29 9.31 9.98
N ALA A 298 -29.88 10.44 10.53
CA ALA A 298 -28.91 10.47 11.62
C ALA A 298 -29.54 9.94 12.93
N ILE A 299 -28.86 8.97 13.53
CA ILE A 299 -29.15 8.43 14.86
C ILE A 299 -28.34 9.20 15.92
N ALA A 300 -27.07 9.48 15.63
CA ALA A 300 -26.17 10.29 16.44
C ALA A 300 -25.24 11.06 15.51
N GLY A 301 -24.76 12.24 15.94
CA GLY A 301 -23.81 13.06 15.15
C GLY A 301 -22.35 12.69 15.42
N GLY A 302 -21.42 13.47 14.85
CA GLY A 302 -19.96 13.28 14.95
C GLY A 302 -19.48 12.13 14.07
N ASP A 303 -18.35 11.48 14.44
CA ASP A 303 -17.97 10.19 13.90
C ASP A 303 -18.74 9.08 14.62
N GLY A 304 -19.34 8.18 13.86
CA GLY A 304 -19.96 6.97 14.38
C GLY A 304 -19.09 5.75 14.09
N PHE A 305 -19.06 4.79 15.02
CA PHE A 305 -18.26 3.56 14.90
C PHE A 305 -19.11 2.32 15.10
N PHE A 306 -18.72 1.44 16.01
CA PHE A 306 -19.53 0.25 16.29
C PHE A 306 -20.95 0.63 16.69
N VAL A 307 -21.90 -0.13 16.17
CA VAL A 307 -23.32 0.00 16.46
C VAL A 307 -23.89 -1.38 16.71
N VAL A 308 -24.76 -1.50 17.71
CA VAL A 308 -25.41 -2.74 18.11
C VAL A 308 -26.90 -2.49 18.30
N VAL A 309 -27.72 -3.38 17.75
CA VAL A 309 -29.19 -3.40 17.92
C VAL A 309 -29.53 -4.43 18.97
N ASP A 310 -30.35 -4.06 19.94
CA ASP A 310 -30.90 -5.01 20.93
C ASP A 310 -31.91 -5.93 20.23
N PRO A 311 -31.67 -7.25 20.16
CA PRO A 311 -32.56 -8.17 19.44
C PRO A 311 -33.91 -8.37 20.13
N ASP A 312 -33.96 -8.17 21.45
CA ASP A 312 -35.22 -8.28 22.25
C ASP A 312 -36.03 -6.99 22.15
N ASN A 313 -35.39 -5.86 21.90
CA ASN A 313 -36.04 -4.56 21.70
C ASN A 313 -35.32 -3.74 20.61
N PRO A 314 -35.63 -3.96 19.33
CA PRO A 314 -34.93 -3.34 18.21
C PRO A 314 -35.05 -1.80 18.12
N ASP A 315 -35.86 -1.16 18.97
CA ASP A 315 -35.84 0.29 19.15
C ASP A 315 -34.70 0.78 20.05
N VAL A 316 -33.99 -0.12 20.74
CA VAL A 316 -32.82 0.18 21.54
C VAL A 316 -31.57 -0.08 20.74
N ILE A 317 -30.75 0.96 20.59
CA ILE A 317 -29.49 0.94 19.86
C ILE A 317 -28.37 1.43 20.77
N TYR A 318 -27.25 0.72 20.73
CA TYR A 318 -26.00 1.10 21.36
C TYR A 318 -25.03 1.54 20.27
N GLY A 319 -24.21 2.50 20.58
CA GLY A 319 -23.19 2.95 19.64
C GLY A 319 -22.03 3.64 20.32
N GLU A 320 -21.12 4.10 19.49
CA GLU A 320 -19.85 4.64 19.92
C GLU A 320 -19.53 5.93 19.20
N PHE A 321 -18.95 6.89 19.91
CA PHE A 321 -18.17 8.02 19.40
C PHE A 321 -16.66 7.69 19.47
N PRO A 322 -15.77 8.52 18.91
CA PRO A 322 -14.34 8.26 18.90
C PRO A 322 -13.78 7.83 20.26
N ASN A 323 -12.84 6.86 20.22
CA ASN A 323 -12.10 6.37 21.38
C ASN A 323 -12.95 5.67 22.46
N GLY A 324 -14.06 5.08 22.08
CA GLY A 324 -14.88 4.27 22.99
C GLY A 324 -15.79 5.07 23.91
N ASP A 325 -16.28 6.23 23.47
CA ASP A 325 -17.28 7.00 24.21
C ASP A 325 -18.69 6.48 23.86
N LEU A 326 -19.19 5.57 24.68
CA LEU A 326 -20.39 4.80 24.42
C LEU A 326 -21.69 5.56 24.72
N TRP A 327 -22.71 5.28 23.90
CA TRP A 327 -24.04 5.80 24.08
C TRP A 327 -25.13 4.73 23.85
N LYS A 328 -26.31 4.97 24.41
CA LYS A 328 -27.55 4.20 24.21
C LYS A 328 -28.65 5.12 23.76
N ARG A 329 -29.40 4.73 22.75
CA ARG A 329 -30.59 5.45 22.28
C ARG A 329 -31.80 4.53 22.22
N ASN A 330 -32.93 4.99 22.68
CA ASN A 330 -34.20 4.35 22.43
C ASN A 330 -34.98 5.17 21.40
N LEU A 331 -35.23 4.61 20.24
CA LEU A 331 -35.83 5.27 19.08
C LEU A 331 -37.32 5.49 19.24
N ALA A 332 -38.01 4.67 20.06
CA ALA A 332 -39.44 4.83 20.33
C ALA A 332 -39.71 6.00 21.27
N THR A 333 -38.89 6.18 22.29
CA THR A 333 -39.03 7.27 23.28
C THR A 333 -38.22 8.51 22.93
N GLY A 334 -37.22 8.39 22.00
CA GLY A 334 -36.28 9.46 21.67
C GLY A 334 -35.18 9.68 22.71
N SER A 335 -35.13 8.86 23.79
CA SER A 335 -34.13 9.02 24.84
C SER A 335 -32.72 8.72 24.29
N PHE A 336 -31.75 9.55 24.71
CA PHE A 336 -30.34 9.41 24.40
C PHE A 336 -29.51 9.60 25.67
N GLN A 337 -28.58 8.69 25.94
CA GLN A 337 -27.73 8.80 27.13
C GLN A 337 -26.33 8.23 26.88
N ARG A 338 -25.32 8.86 27.51
CA ARG A 338 -23.97 8.29 27.62
C ARG A 338 -23.99 7.14 28.62
N ILE A 339 -23.29 6.06 28.30
CA ILE A 339 -23.28 4.83 29.10
C ILE A 339 -21.86 4.38 29.45
N THR A 340 -20.99 5.29 29.85
CA THR A 340 -19.57 5.01 30.18
C THR A 340 -19.31 4.84 31.69
N THR A 341 -20.37 4.80 32.53
CA THR A 341 -20.23 4.67 33.98
C THR A 341 -19.51 3.35 34.36
N GLY A 342 -18.37 3.44 35.05
CA GLY A 342 -17.55 2.30 35.46
C GLY A 342 -16.37 1.99 34.53
N ILE A 343 -16.30 2.64 33.35
CA ILE A 343 -15.13 2.61 32.50
C ILE A 343 -14.09 3.62 33.01
N ASP A 344 -12.84 3.18 33.20
CA ASP A 344 -11.75 4.09 33.57
C ASP A 344 -11.48 5.08 32.43
N PRO A 345 -11.64 6.38 32.62
CA PRO A 345 -11.42 7.38 31.56
C PRO A 345 -9.96 7.46 31.11
N ASN A 346 -9.02 6.96 31.91
CA ASN A 346 -7.59 6.92 31.59
C ASN A 346 -7.18 5.65 30.85
N ASP A 347 -8.06 4.66 30.72
CA ASP A 347 -7.80 3.47 29.91
C ASP A 347 -8.02 3.80 28.44
N PRO A 348 -6.97 3.89 27.59
CA PRO A 348 -7.13 4.36 26.22
C PRO A 348 -7.86 3.33 25.36
N GLY A 349 -8.92 3.75 24.68
CA GLY A 349 -9.56 3.02 23.61
C GLY A 349 -8.80 3.16 22.28
N TYR A 350 -9.08 2.29 21.33
CA TYR A 350 -8.72 2.51 19.94
C TYR A 350 -9.66 3.57 19.34
N TRP A 351 -9.28 4.18 18.20
CA TRP A 351 -10.12 5.18 17.51
C TRP A 351 -11.53 4.66 17.25
N SER A 352 -11.63 3.42 16.75
CA SER A 352 -12.86 2.64 16.65
C SER A 352 -12.72 1.46 17.62
N ALA A 353 -13.27 1.56 18.82
CA ALA A 353 -13.10 0.58 19.88
C ALA A 353 -14.25 -0.45 19.83
N PRO A 354 -13.98 -1.77 19.81
CA PRO A 354 -15.05 -2.75 19.57
C PRO A 354 -16.10 -2.74 20.68
N LEU A 355 -17.37 -2.81 20.24
CA LEU A 355 -18.56 -2.96 21.07
C LEU A 355 -19.35 -4.15 20.55
N VAL A 356 -19.55 -5.17 21.38
CA VAL A 356 -20.26 -6.41 21.03
C VAL A 356 -21.29 -6.75 22.08
N MET A 357 -22.46 -7.22 21.67
CA MET A 357 -23.50 -7.76 22.56
C MET A 357 -23.30 -9.28 22.70
N ASP A 358 -23.57 -9.78 23.89
CA ASP A 358 -23.62 -11.21 24.13
C ASP A 358 -24.73 -11.85 23.25
N PRO A 359 -24.42 -12.86 22.44
CA PRO A 359 -25.39 -13.43 21.51
C PRO A 359 -26.55 -14.16 22.22
N THR A 360 -26.43 -14.43 23.55
CA THR A 360 -27.42 -15.15 24.35
C THR A 360 -28.15 -14.26 25.35
N ASN A 361 -27.69 -13.00 25.56
CA ASN A 361 -28.28 -12.10 26.55
C ASN A 361 -28.09 -10.64 26.17
N SER A 362 -29.11 -9.99 25.70
CA SER A 362 -29.13 -8.58 25.24
C SER A 362 -28.78 -7.56 26.33
N GLN A 363 -28.83 -7.93 27.61
CA GLN A 363 -28.43 -7.04 28.71
C GLN A 363 -26.91 -7.05 28.96
N THR A 364 -26.21 -8.01 28.34
CA THR A 364 -24.75 -8.14 28.45
C THR A 364 -24.10 -7.60 27.20
N LEU A 365 -23.20 -6.62 27.40
CA LEU A 365 -22.35 -6.10 26.32
C LEU A 365 -20.88 -6.09 26.75
N TYR A 366 -20.00 -6.18 25.79
CA TYR A 366 -18.55 -6.13 25.96
C TYR A 366 -17.99 -4.96 25.17
N HIS A 367 -17.03 -4.26 25.78
CA HIS A 367 -16.35 -3.11 25.14
C HIS A 367 -14.85 -3.19 25.34
N GLY A 368 -14.09 -3.05 24.24
CA GLY A 368 -12.63 -3.17 24.23
C GLY A 368 -11.92 -1.81 24.30
N ARG A 369 -11.11 -1.62 25.37
CA ARG A 369 -10.07 -0.59 25.46
C ARG A 369 -8.69 -1.26 25.56
N ARG A 370 -7.81 -0.89 26.49
CA ARG A 370 -6.68 -1.76 26.88
C ARG A 370 -7.14 -2.89 27.77
N ARG A 371 -8.31 -2.74 28.42
CA ARG A 371 -9.03 -3.82 29.14
C ARG A 371 -10.32 -4.13 28.39
N LEU A 372 -10.78 -5.35 28.58
CA LEU A 372 -12.15 -5.69 28.24
C LEU A 372 -13.07 -5.30 29.39
N TYR A 373 -14.05 -4.51 29.08
CA TYR A 373 -15.14 -4.13 29.99
C TYR A 373 -16.40 -4.91 29.65
N ALA A 374 -17.16 -5.31 30.67
CA ALA A 374 -18.47 -5.92 30.51
C ALA A 374 -19.53 -5.14 31.29
N THR A 375 -20.73 -5.09 30.76
CA THR A 375 -21.95 -4.68 31.47
C THR A 375 -22.95 -5.83 31.45
N TYR A 376 -23.75 -5.99 32.51
CA TYR A 376 -24.79 -7.02 32.63
C TYR A 376 -26.18 -6.40 32.81
N ASN A 377 -26.29 -5.10 32.57
CA ASN A 377 -27.53 -4.31 32.80
C ASN A 377 -27.75 -3.26 31.70
N GLY A 378 -27.41 -3.63 30.45
CA GLY A 378 -27.68 -2.81 29.29
C GLY A 378 -26.93 -1.47 29.28
N GLY A 379 -25.68 -1.45 29.78
CA GLY A 379 -24.80 -0.28 29.77
C GLY A 379 -24.93 0.64 30.98
N ALA A 380 -25.74 0.30 31.98
CA ALA A 380 -25.89 1.19 33.16
C ALA A 380 -24.64 1.20 34.05
N LEU A 381 -23.91 0.10 34.10
CA LEU A 381 -22.63 -0.01 34.83
C LEU A 381 -21.70 -0.99 34.14
N TRP A 382 -20.45 -0.56 33.91
CA TRP A 382 -19.39 -1.37 33.33
C TRP A 382 -18.36 -1.76 34.38
N GLN A 383 -17.75 -2.93 34.21
CA GLN A 383 -16.65 -3.41 35.04
C GLN A 383 -15.58 -4.04 34.16
N ALA A 384 -14.31 -3.82 34.48
CA ALA A 384 -13.21 -4.46 33.78
C ALA A 384 -13.19 -5.96 34.16
N ILE A 385 -13.16 -6.83 33.16
CA ILE A 385 -13.12 -8.29 33.28
C ILE A 385 -11.81 -8.89 32.73
N SER A 386 -10.86 -8.06 32.30
CA SER A 386 -9.55 -8.51 31.88
C SER A 386 -8.44 -7.67 32.53
N PRO A 387 -7.20 -8.19 32.63
CA PRO A 387 -6.03 -7.35 32.85
C PRO A 387 -5.83 -6.37 31.68
N PRO A 388 -5.01 -5.31 31.87
CA PRO A 388 -4.66 -4.43 30.75
C PRO A 388 -3.78 -5.18 29.75
N MET A 389 -4.16 -5.14 28.45
CA MET A 389 -3.38 -5.70 27.36
C MET A 389 -2.19 -4.78 27.01
N THR A 390 -1.22 -5.29 26.24
CA THR A 390 -0.06 -4.51 25.81
C THR A 390 -0.42 -3.42 24.79
N ALA A 391 -1.53 -3.60 24.06
CA ALA A 391 -2.11 -2.65 23.13
C ALA A 391 -3.64 -2.61 23.26
N SER A 392 -4.28 -1.62 22.63
CA SER A 392 -5.74 -1.53 22.62
C SER A 392 -6.35 -2.76 21.94
N ILE A 393 -7.47 -3.21 22.49
CA ILE A 393 -8.31 -4.27 21.91
C ILE A 393 -8.96 -3.71 20.65
N THR A 394 -8.94 -4.50 19.57
CA THR A 394 -9.44 -4.13 18.24
C THR A 394 -10.54 -5.05 17.74
N ALA A 395 -10.69 -6.24 18.36
CA ALA A 395 -11.72 -7.20 18.03
C ALA A 395 -12.15 -7.97 19.28
N ILE A 396 -13.42 -8.33 19.36
CA ILE A 396 -14.02 -9.14 20.42
C ILE A 396 -14.90 -10.21 19.76
N GLY A 397 -14.71 -11.48 20.15
CA GLY A 397 -15.57 -12.59 19.76
C GLY A 397 -16.17 -13.25 20.99
N VAL A 398 -17.50 -13.41 21.04
CA VAL A 398 -18.22 -14.08 22.11
C VAL A 398 -18.90 -15.33 21.54
N SER A 399 -18.71 -16.48 22.18
CA SER A 399 -19.28 -17.73 21.71
C SER A 399 -20.78 -17.80 22.03
N ALA A 400 -21.61 -18.05 21.02
CA ALA A 400 -23.03 -18.36 21.22
C ALA A 400 -23.23 -19.76 21.80
N ALA A 401 -22.34 -20.70 21.52
CA ALA A 401 -22.38 -22.08 22.03
C ALA A 401 -22.00 -22.17 23.53
N ASP A 402 -21.11 -21.28 23.99
CA ASP A 402 -20.71 -21.15 25.40
C ASP A 402 -20.27 -19.70 25.68
N PRO A 403 -21.14 -18.81 26.22
CA PRO A 403 -20.84 -17.39 26.42
C PRO A 403 -19.75 -17.12 27.48
N ASN A 404 -19.28 -18.16 28.23
CA ASN A 404 -18.09 -18.02 29.06
C ASN A 404 -16.79 -17.93 28.23
N ILE A 405 -16.85 -18.34 26.96
CA ILE A 405 -15.72 -18.27 26.04
C ILE A 405 -15.74 -16.94 25.28
N ILE A 406 -14.75 -16.11 25.57
CA ILE A 406 -14.56 -14.81 24.94
C ILE A 406 -13.13 -14.71 24.40
N TYR A 407 -13.01 -14.24 23.16
CA TYR A 407 -11.73 -13.90 22.54
C TYR A 407 -11.58 -12.40 22.44
N ILE A 408 -10.36 -11.91 22.62
CA ILE A 408 -9.98 -10.52 22.31
C ILE A 408 -8.73 -10.49 21.45
N GLY A 409 -8.75 -9.65 20.44
CA GLY A 409 -7.63 -9.36 19.57
C GLY A 409 -7.12 -7.96 19.80
N THR A 410 -5.81 -7.72 19.59
CA THR A 410 -5.20 -6.42 19.84
C THR A 410 -4.59 -5.82 18.58
N ALA A 411 -4.33 -4.51 18.61
CA ALA A 411 -3.63 -3.78 17.55
C ALA A 411 -2.18 -4.27 17.31
N ARG A 412 -1.61 -5.06 18.20
CA ARG A 412 -0.28 -5.66 18.09
C ARG A 412 -0.30 -7.16 17.80
N GLY A 413 -1.47 -7.72 17.47
CA GLY A 413 -1.60 -9.11 17.06
C GLY A 413 -1.69 -10.13 18.17
N GLU A 414 -1.83 -9.69 19.42
CA GLU A 414 -2.11 -10.62 20.51
C GLU A 414 -3.56 -11.11 20.40
N VAL A 415 -3.77 -12.41 20.60
CA VAL A 415 -5.08 -13.03 20.75
C VAL A 415 -5.15 -13.68 22.10
N TRP A 416 -6.08 -13.22 22.94
CA TRP A 416 -6.31 -13.73 24.26
C TRP A 416 -7.69 -14.38 24.35
N ARG A 417 -7.83 -15.38 25.18
CA ARG A 417 -9.06 -16.11 25.42
C ARG A 417 -9.33 -16.22 26.92
N THR A 418 -10.60 -16.11 27.30
CA THR A 418 -11.13 -16.62 28.56
C THR A 418 -12.08 -17.77 28.27
N SER A 419 -12.25 -18.70 29.18
CA SER A 419 -13.26 -19.78 29.18
C SER A 419 -14.07 -19.81 30.48
N ASP A 420 -14.00 -18.77 31.29
CA ASP A 420 -14.63 -18.63 32.60
C ASP A 420 -15.21 -17.21 32.80
N ALA A 421 -15.73 -16.62 31.73
CA ALA A 421 -16.35 -15.28 31.69
C ALA A 421 -15.41 -14.16 32.21
N GLY A 422 -14.10 -14.26 31.95
CA GLY A 422 -13.13 -13.22 32.28
C GLY A 422 -12.42 -13.39 33.63
N GLN A 423 -12.61 -14.49 34.36
CA GLN A 423 -11.89 -14.74 35.60
C GLN A 423 -10.40 -15.04 35.34
N THR A 424 -10.12 -15.80 34.27
CA THR A 424 -8.74 -16.07 33.81
C THR A 424 -8.59 -15.83 32.33
N TRP A 425 -7.37 -15.44 31.91
CA TRP A 425 -7.04 -15.12 30.53
C TRP A 425 -5.77 -15.81 30.08
N GLU A 426 -5.81 -16.43 28.91
CA GLU A 426 -4.69 -17.09 28.24
C GLU A 426 -4.38 -16.44 26.90
N ASN A 427 -3.11 -16.16 26.63
CA ASN A 427 -2.68 -15.69 25.30
C ASN A 427 -2.52 -16.90 24.37
N VAL A 428 -3.53 -17.12 23.53
CA VAL A 428 -3.59 -18.22 22.54
C VAL A 428 -3.02 -17.82 21.17
N GLY A 429 -2.73 -16.54 20.94
CA GLY A 429 -2.11 -16.07 19.71
C GLY A 429 -0.66 -16.52 19.52
N LYS A 430 0.03 -16.85 20.62
CA LYS A 430 1.40 -17.37 20.61
C LYS A 430 1.54 -18.73 19.90
N ASN A 431 0.43 -19.41 19.65
CA ASN A 431 0.40 -20.78 19.15
C ASN A 431 0.37 -20.85 17.61
N GLY A 432 1.03 -19.90 16.93
CA GLY A 432 1.22 -19.94 15.50
C GLY A 432 0.63 -18.78 14.71
N LEU A 433 -0.13 -17.87 15.32
CA LEU A 433 -0.62 -16.68 14.62
C LEU A 433 0.51 -15.68 14.33
N PRO A 434 0.53 -15.05 13.16
CA PRO A 434 1.44 -13.96 12.88
C PRO A 434 1.10 -12.73 13.74
N ASN A 435 2.12 -11.99 14.14
CA ASN A 435 1.96 -10.78 14.95
C ASN A 435 1.44 -9.62 14.06
N ARG A 436 0.13 -9.62 13.79
CA ARG A 436 -0.57 -8.66 12.92
C ARG A 436 -1.79 -8.11 13.63
N PHE A 437 -2.20 -6.90 13.27
CA PHE A 437 -3.42 -6.28 13.76
C PHE A 437 -4.60 -7.23 13.59
N VAL A 438 -5.29 -7.58 14.69
CA VAL A 438 -6.48 -8.44 14.67
C VAL A 438 -7.69 -7.61 14.30
N THR A 439 -8.38 -8.01 13.24
CA THR A 439 -9.50 -7.23 12.69
C THR A 439 -10.84 -7.72 13.15
N ASP A 440 -11.05 -9.05 13.21
CA ASP A 440 -12.37 -9.61 13.57
C ASP A 440 -12.27 -11.08 14.01
N PHE A 441 -13.35 -11.59 14.63
CA PHE A 441 -13.56 -12.98 14.99
C PHE A 441 -14.91 -13.48 14.52
N ALA A 442 -14.95 -14.72 14.06
CA ALA A 442 -16.19 -15.49 13.91
C ALA A 442 -16.09 -16.79 14.68
N LEU A 443 -17.09 -17.07 15.51
CA LEU A 443 -17.17 -18.29 16.33
C LEU A 443 -18.29 -19.15 15.83
N SER A 444 -18.08 -20.47 15.83
CA SER A 444 -19.12 -21.42 15.51
C SER A 444 -20.26 -21.33 16.53
N GLU A 445 -21.51 -21.33 16.06
CA GLU A 445 -22.71 -21.38 16.90
C GLU A 445 -22.95 -22.77 17.48
N SER A 446 -22.41 -23.80 16.81
CA SER A 446 -22.65 -25.21 17.15
C SER A 446 -21.49 -25.87 17.90
N ASP A 447 -20.24 -25.36 17.75
CA ASP A 447 -19.03 -25.93 18.35
C ASP A 447 -18.19 -24.85 19.04
N PRO A 448 -18.20 -24.80 20.38
CA PRO A 448 -17.42 -23.79 21.12
C PRO A 448 -15.89 -23.92 20.93
N GLY A 449 -15.43 -25.05 20.37
CA GLY A 449 -14.02 -25.29 20.03
C GLY A 449 -13.56 -24.57 18.77
N THR A 450 -14.49 -24.24 17.86
CA THR A 450 -14.18 -23.67 16.56
C THR A 450 -14.28 -22.15 16.54
N VAL A 451 -13.17 -21.50 16.22
CA VAL A 451 -13.03 -20.04 16.09
C VAL A 451 -12.19 -19.68 14.88
N TYR A 452 -12.57 -18.60 14.22
CA TYR A 452 -11.85 -17.98 13.14
C TYR A 452 -11.38 -16.60 13.57
N VAL A 453 -10.20 -16.18 13.09
CA VAL A 453 -9.65 -14.85 13.31
C VAL A 453 -9.14 -14.27 12.01
N THR A 454 -9.40 -13.00 11.81
CA THR A 454 -8.88 -12.26 10.65
C THR A 454 -7.82 -11.26 11.05
N LEU A 455 -6.88 -11.05 10.12
CA LEU A 455 -5.70 -10.23 10.35
C LEU A 455 -5.50 -9.24 9.20
N SER A 456 -5.08 -8.04 9.55
CA SER A 456 -4.69 -7.00 8.62
C SER A 456 -3.22 -7.13 8.18
N GLY A 457 -2.79 -6.29 7.25
CA GLY A 457 -1.40 -6.20 6.76
C GLY A 457 -1.15 -7.01 5.50
N PHE A 458 0.14 -7.29 5.22
CA PHE A 458 0.61 -7.96 4.01
C PHE A 458 1.70 -8.98 4.37
N GLY A 459 1.94 -9.97 3.50
CA GLY A 459 3.06 -10.91 3.61
C GLY A 459 2.85 -12.05 4.63
N ALA A 460 1.60 -12.28 5.08
CA ALA A 460 1.25 -13.40 5.96
C ALA A 460 -0.18 -13.87 5.67
N GLY A 461 -0.58 -15.03 6.21
CA GLY A 461 -1.98 -15.47 6.15
C GLY A 461 -2.91 -14.50 6.87
N HIS A 462 -4.11 -14.29 6.32
CA HIS A 462 -5.08 -13.31 6.80
C HIS A 462 -6.29 -13.91 7.50
N VAL A 463 -6.60 -15.19 7.24
CA VAL A 463 -7.71 -15.93 7.87
C VAL A 463 -7.15 -17.19 8.51
N TRP A 464 -7.37 -17.31 9.80
CA TRP A 464 -6.88 -18.45 10.59
C TRP A 464 -8.03 -19.12 11.31
N ARG A 465 -7.98 -20.44 11.39
CA ARG A 465 -8.98 -21.27 12.05
C ARG A 465 -8.36 -22.07 13.18
N SER A 466 -9.04 -22.15 14.30
CA SER A 466 -8.80 -23.14 15.37
C SER A 466 -10.04 -24.01 15.54
N THR A 467 -9.85 -25.28 15.88
CA THR A 467 -10.92 -26.22 16.26
C THR A 467 -10.72 -26.78 17.67
N ASP A 468 -9.81 -26.17 18.44
CA ASP A 468 -9.43 -26.62 19.79
C ASP A 468 -9.34 -25.43 20.77
N THR A 469 -10.23 -24.47 20.60
CA THR A 469 -10.31 -23.25 21.41
C THR A 469 -9.05 -22.38 21.38
N GLY A 470 -8.38 -22.28 20.22
CA GLY A 470 -7.18 -21.44 20.03
C GLY A 470 -5.88 -22.08 20.50
N ARG A 471 -5.86 -23.36 20.90
CA ARG A 471 -4.62 -24.06 21.24
C ARG A 471 -3.73 -24.28 20.05
N THR A 472 -4.32 -24.52 18.89
CA THR A 472 -3.59 -24.57 17.62
C THR A 472 -4.35 -23.76 16.55
N TRP A 473 -3.60 -23.18 15.60
CA TRP A 473 -4.14 -22.36 14.54
C TRP A 473 -3.71 -22.89 13.16
N GLN A 474 -4.62 -22.96 12.24
CA GLN A 474 -4.41 -23.32 10.85
C GLN A 474 -4.64 -22.10 9.95
N ASP A 475 -3.67 -21.78 9.11
CA ASP A 475 -3.84 -20.79 8.03
C ASP A 475 -4.76 -21.37 6.95
N ILE A 476 -5.89 -20.73 6.72
CA ILE A 476 -6.86 -21.07 5.68
C ILE A 476 -6.97 -19.97 4.61
N SER A 477 -5.99 -19.08 4.52
CA SER A 477 -5.98 -17.94 3.58
C SER A 477 -5.62 -18.33 2.14
N VAL A 478 -5.28 -19.59 1.90
CA VAL A 478 -4.79 -20.03 0.58
C VAL A 478 -5.87 -19.80 -0.49
N GLY A 479 -5.54 -18.96 -1.48
CA GLY A 479 -6.50 -18.53 -2.52
C GLY A 479 -7.04 -17.10 -2.32
N LEU A 480 -6.87 -16.52 -1.15
CA LEU A 480 -7.09 -15.09 -0.96
C LEU A 480 -5.89 -14.27 -1.48
N PRO A 481 -6.11 -13.08 -2.03
CA PRO A 481 -5.02 -12.16 -2.31
C PRO A 481 -4.34 -11.72 -1.01
N ASP A 482 -3.05 -11.37 -1.09
CA ASP A 482 -2.28 -10.84 0.05
C ASP A 482 -2.65 -9.38 0.32
N ILE A 483 -3.78 -9.18 0.97
CA ILE A 483 -4.37 -7.88 1.33
C ILE A 483 -5.08 -7.99 2.69
N PRO A 484 -5.30 -6.87 3.40
CA PRO A 484 -6.05 -6.87 4.65
C PRO A 484 -7.40 -7.56 4.54
N VAL A 485 -7.71 -8.40 5.52
CA VAL A 485 -9.05 -8.94 5.75
C VAL A 485 -9.61 -8.25 6.98
N ASN A 486 -10.74 -7.54 6.82
CA ASN A 486 -11.26 -6.62 7.82
C ASN A 486 -12.43 -7.19 8.62
N ALA A 487 -13.20 -8.12 8.05
CA ALA A 487 -14.38 -8.70 8.66
C ALA A 487 -14.54 -10.17 8.27
N ILE A 488 -15.21 -10.94 9.11
CA ILE A 488 -15.54 -12.34 8.86
C ILE A 488 -16.90 -12.69 9.43
N VAL A 489 -17.68 -13.46 8.70
CA VAL A 489 -18.96 -13.99 9.17
C VAL A 489 -19.19 -15.41 8.66
N LEU A 490 -19.70 -16.27 9.52
CA LEU A 490 -20.15 -17.62 9.18
C LEU A 490 -21.64 -17.61 8.79
N SER A 491 -22.02 -18.42 7.82
CA SER A 491 -23.43 -18.57 7.51
C SER A 491 -24.14 -19.42 8.58
N PRO A 492 -25.19 -18.92 9.22
CA PRO A 492 -25.97 -19.73 10.19
C PRO A 492 -26.73 -20.88 9.53
N LEU A 493 -26.83 -20.90 8.20
CA LEU A 493 -27.43 -22.00 7.44
C LEU A 493 -26.45 -23.14 7.21
N ASN A 494 -25.18 -22.86 7.12
CA ASN A 494 -24.10 -23.82 6.95
C ASN A 494 -22.76 -23.16 7.30
N GLU A 495 -22.17 -23.47 8.42
CA GLU A 495 -20.93 -22.89 8.91
C GLU A 495 -19.68 -23.21 8.04
N GLN A 496 -19.79 -24.11 7.05
CA GLN A 496 -18.75 -24.26 6.02
C GLN A 496 -18.75 -23.08 5.03
N HIS A 497 -19.84 -22.29 4.99
CA HIS A 497 -19.93 -21.08 4.20
C HIS A 497 -19.41 -19.89 5.02
N ILE A 498 -18.20 -19.44 4.66
CA ILE A 498 -17.48 -18.36 5.32
C ILE A 498 -17.39 -17.18 4.37
N PHE A 499 -17.71 -15.99 4.84
CA PHE A 499 -17.56 -14.75 4.07
C PHE A 499 -16.55 -13.84 4.75
N VAL A 500 -15.66 -13.24 3.97
CA VAL A 500 -14.68 -12.28 4.47
C VAL A 500 -14.74 -10.98 3.69
N GLY A 501 -14.67 -9.87 4.41
CA GLY A 501 -14.54 -8.52 3.88
C GLY A 501 -13.08 -8.15 3.74
N THR A 502 -12.65 -7.74 2.54
CA THR A 502 -11.28 -7.35 2.23
C THR A 502 -11.21 -5.92 1.71
N ASP A 503 -10.00 -5.40 1.48
CA ASP A 503 -9.81 -4.06 0.89
C ASP A 503 -10.27 -3.94 -0.56
N ILE A 504 -10.60 -5.04 -1.22
CA ILE A 504 -11.06 -5.03 -2.63
C ILE A 504 -12.43 -5.67 -2.85
N GLY A 505 -13.18 -5.93 -1.79
CA GLY A 505 -14.51 -6.52 -1.86
C GLY A 505 -14.68 -7.73 -0.93
N VAL A 506 -15.69 -8.54 -1.21
CA VAL A 506 -16.02 -9.74 -0.43
C VAL A 506 -15.47 -10.98 -1.11
N PHE A 507 -14.93 -11.91 -0.32
CA PHE A 507 -14.63 -13.27 -0.74
C PHE A 507 -15.46 -14.26 0.06
N ALA A 508 -15.84 -15.38 -0.57
CA ALA A 508 -16.56 -16.46 0.09
C ALA A 508 -15.79 -17.77 -0.04
N SER A 509 -15.84 -18.56 1.02
CA SER A 509 -15.54 -20.00 0.99
C SER A 509 -16.82 -20.76 1.26
N LEU A 510 -17.09 -21.81 0.49
CA LEU A 510 -18.26 -22.69 0.70
C LEU A 510 -17.84 -24.08 1.20
N ASP A 511 -16.57 -24.26 1.53
CA ASP A 511 -15.92 -25.51 1.87
C ASP A 511 -15.03 -25.39 3.14
N GLY A 512 -15.39 -24.51 4.04
CA GLY A 512 -14.72 -24.35 5.34
C GLY A 512 -13.34 -23.72 5.28
N GLY A 513 -13.07 -22.89 4.24
CA GLY A 513 -11.80 -22.20 4.03
C GLY A 513 -10.80 -22.97 3.16
N ALA A 514 -11.20 -24.07 2.52
CA ALA A 514 -10.33 -24.78 1.60
C ALA A 514 -10.14 -24.02 0.27
N THR A 515 -11.19 -23.34 -0.20
CA THR A 515 -11.11 -22.48 -1.38
C THR A 515 -11.82 -21.13 -1.14
N TRP A 516 -11.37 -20.07 -1.81
CA TRP A 516 -11.91 -18.73 -1.70
C TRP A 516 -12.21 -18.14 -3.08
N LEU A 517 -13.38 -17.50 -3.21
CA LEU A 517 -13.85 -16.86 -4.43
C LEU A 517 -14.31 -15.44 -4.18
N PRO A 518 -14.07 -14.50 -5.10
CA PRO A 518 -14.75 -13.21 -5.07
C PRO A 518 -16.26 -13.43 -5.06
N TYR A 519 -16.98 -12.69 -4.18
CA TYR A 519 -18.41 -12.85 -3.99
C TYR A 519 -19.12 -11.50 -4.09
N GLY A 520 -20.27 -11.48 -4.82
CA GLY A 520 -21.06 -10.27 -5.01
C GLY A 520 -20.71 -9.53 -6.31
N VAL A 521 -21.35 -9.95 -7.42
CA VAL A 521 -21.21 -9.25 -8.71
C VAL A 521 -21.78 -7.84 -8.60
N GLY A 522 -21.02 -6.84 -9.06
CA GLY A 522 -21.41 -5.42 -9.05
C GLY A 522 -20.99 -4.66 -7.79
N LEU A 523 -20.45 -5.33 -6.77
CA LEU A 523 -19.81 -4.65 -5.64
C LEU A 523 -18.57 -3.89 -6.13
N PRO A 524 -18.48 -2.57 -5.90
CA PRO A 524 -17.28 -1.82 -6.25
C PRO A 524 -16.06 -2.34 -5.49
N ARG A 525 -14.87 -2.24 -6.09
CA ARG A 525 -13.62 -2.50 -5.37
C ARG A 525 -13.39 -1.39 -4.33
N ALA A 526 -13.77 -1.67 -3.12
CA ALA A 526 -13.64 -0.79 -1.96
C ALA A 526 -13.42 -1.64 -0.71
N PRO A 527 -12.77 -1.09 0.32
CA PRO A 527 -12.64 -1.79 1.58
C PRO A 527 -14.01 -2.16 2.16
N VAL A 528 -14.22 -3.44 2.37
CA VAL A 528 -15.37 -3.98 3.10
C VAL A 528 -14.93 -4.10 4.54
N VAL A 529 -15.48 -3.27 5.40
CA VAL A 529 -15.05 -3.12 6.79
C VAL A 529 -15.87 -3.91 7.77
N ASP A 530 -17.10 -4.29 7.37
CA ASP A 530 -17.98 -5.09 8.20
C ASP A 530 -18.95 -5.92 7.35
N LEU A 531 -19.36 -7.07 7.85
CA LEU A 531 -20.26 -8.01 7.23
C LEU A 531 -21.36 -8.45 8.20
N ALA A 532 -22.58 -8.58 7.70
CA ALA A 532 -23.68 -9.15 8.47
C ALA A 532 -24.60 -10.02 7.60
N ILE A 533 -25.12 -11.09 8.15
CA ILE A 533 -26.11 -11.95 7.50
C ILE A 533 -27.50 -11.69 8.07
N HIS A 534 -28.43 -11.34 7.19
CA HIS A 534 -29.85 -11.34 7.54
C HIS A 534 -30.42 -12.74 7.23
N PHE A 535 -30.53 -13.57 8.27
CA PHE A 535 -30.82 -15.00 8.05
C PHE A 535 -32.26 -15.29 7.56
N GLN A 536 -33.28 -14.50 7.93
CA GLN A 536 -34.64 -14.68 7.41
C GLN A 536 -34.73 -14.37 5.91
N ARG A 537 -34.03 -13.32 5.47
CA ARG A 537 -33.93 -12.95 4.04
C ARG A 537 -32.91 -13.78 3.25
N ARG A 538 -32.02 -14.47 3.94
CA ARG A 538 -30.88 -15.19 3.34
C ARG A 538 -30.03 -14.30 2.46
N VAL A 539 -29.63 -13.14 3.00
CA VAL A 539 -28.75 -12.19 2.31
C VAL A 539 -27.53 -11.87 3.17
N LEU A 540 -26.39 -11.71 2.49
CA LEU A 540 -25.20 -11.12 3.04
C LEU A 540 -25.22 -9.62 2.78
N ARG A 541 -24.96 -8.81 3.79
CA ARG A 541 -24.77 -7.37 3.71
C ARG A 541 -23.32 -7.02 3.98
N ALA A 542 -22.83 -6.04 3.24
CA ALA A 542 -21.47 -5.54 3.35
C ALA A 542 -21.48 -4.03 3.56
N ALA A 543 -20.85 -3.56 4.62
CA ALA A 543 -20.54 -2.16 4.82
C ALA A 543 -19.17 -1.85 4.21
N THR A 544 -19.10 -0.82 3.36
CA THR A 544 -17.86 -0.41 2.71
C THR A 544 -17.38 0.94 3.22
N HIS A 545 -16.07 1.12 3.23
CA HIS A 545 -15.48 2.43 3.52
C HIS A 545 -15.35 3.24 2.21
N GLY A 546 -16.44 3.99 1.88
CA GLY A 546 -16.47 4.91 0.73
C GLY A 546 -17.33 4.46 -0.45
N ARG A 547 -18.09 3.36 -0.34
CA ARG A 547 -19.06 2.93 -1.36
C ARG A 547 -20.38 2.47 -0.76
N SER A 548 -20.74 2.96 0.43
CA SER A 548 -22.01 2.69 1.12
C SER A 548 -22.21 1.21 1.50
N MET A 549 -23.46 0.76 1.68
CA MET A 549 -23.82 -0.63 1.99
C MET A 549 -24.37 -1.35 0.77
N TRP A 550 -24.09 -2.64 0.71
CA TRP A 550 -24.48 -3.53 -0.39
C TRP A 550 -25.07 -4.81 0.17
N GLU A 551 -25.92 -5.46 -0.62
CA GLU A 551 -26.52 -6.74 -0.22
C GLU A 551 -26.51 -7.71 -1.42
N VAL A 552 -26.33 -9.00 -1.12
CA VAL A 552 -26.38 -10.09 -2.09
C VAL A 552 -27.05 -11.32 -1.46
N PRO A 553 -27.85 -12.12 -2.21
CA PRO A 553 -28.39 -13.39 -1.70
C PRO A 553 -27.26 -14.33 -1.22
N LEU A 554 -27.51 -15.10 -0.17
CA LEU A 554 -26.61 -16.19 0.23
C LEU A 554 -26.62 -17.30 -0.84
N PRO A 555 -25.51 -17.99 -1.05
CA PRO A 555 -25.44 -19.10 -1.98
C PRO A 555 -26.33 -20.24 -1.50
N THR A 556 -27.13 -20.80 -2.41
CA THR A 556 -28.04 -21.91 -2.13
C THR A 556 -27.43 -23.28 -2.40
N GLU A 557 -26.33 -23.30 -3.21
CA GLU A 557 -25.66 -24.54 -3.64
C GLU A 557 -24.15 -24.34 -3.64
N LEU A 558 -23.40 -25.43 -3.55
CA LEU A 558 -21.95 -25.44 -3.78
C LEU A 558 -21.66 -24.97 -5.21
N ILE A 559 -20.66 -24.13 -5.36
CA ILE A 559 -20.14 -23.75 -6.67
C ILE A 559 -19.42 -24.97 -7.24
N THR A 560 -20.07 -25.64 -8.20
CA THR A 560 -19.56 -26.88 -8.82
C THR A 560 -18.80 -26.66 -10.12
N GLU A 561 -18.97 -25.49 -10.74
CA GLU A 561 -18.27 -25.16 -11.99
C GLU A 561 -16.78 -24.98 -11.79
N PRO A 562 -15.92 -25.65 -12.57
CA PRO A 562 -14.49 -25.46 -12.50
C PRO A 562 -14.09 -24.00 -12.75
N ALA A 563 -13.26 -23.44 -11.90
CA ALA A 563 -12.70 -22.08 -12.06
C ALA A 563 -11.29 -21.98 -11.47
N ILE A 564 -10.46 -21.09 -12.04
CA ILE A 564 -9.18 -20.68 -11.47
C ILE A 564 -9.42 -19.38 -10.72
N THR A 565 -9.02 -19.31 -9.45
CA THR A 565 -9.28 -18.18 -8.57
C THR A 565 -8.07 -17.31 -8.34
N ALA A 566 -6.86 -17.87 -8.53
CA ALA A 566 -5.62 -17.12 -8.50
C ALA A 566 -4.61 -17.71 -9.51
N PRO A 567 -3.95 -16.89 -10.30
CA PRO A 567 -4.22 -15.46 -10.56
C PRO A 567 -5.63 -15.23 -11.15
N ALA A 568 -6.32 -14.18 -10.71
CA ALA A 568 -7.68 -13.86 -11.17
C ALA A 568 -7.69 -13.00 -12.46
N GLY A 569 -6.53 -12.48 -12.86
CA GLY A 569 -6.31 -11.62 -14.03
C GLY A 569 -6.13 -10.15 -13.66
N GLY A 570 -5.20 -9.51 -14.35
CA GLY A 570 -4.82 -8.12 -14.10
C GLY A 570 -3.78 -7.90 -13.00
N GLU A 571 -3.40 -8.96 -12.27
CA GLU A 571 -2.35 -8.87 -11.27
C GLU A 571 -0.98 -8.62 -11.92
N VAL A 572 -0.07 -8.07 -11.14
CA VAL A 572 1.30 -7.78 -11.54
C VAL A 572 2.25 -8.49 -10.59
N PHE A 573 3.00 -9.45 -11.10
CA PHE A 573 4.05 -10.16 -10.37
C PHE A 573 5.43 -9.81 -10.93
N VAL A 574 6.47 -9.96 -10.11
CA VAL A 574 7.85 -9.83 -10.56
C VAL A 574 8.39 -11.23 -10.92
N VAL A 575 9.14 -11.34 -11.99
CA VAL A 575 9.78 -12.61 -12.38
C VAL A 575 10.65 -13.16 -11.24
N GLY A 576 10.58 -14.46 -10.98
CA GLY A 576 11.25 -15.13 -9.87
C GLY A 576 10.52 -15.02 -8.52
N ALA A 577 9.36 -14.36 -8.46
CA ALA A 577 8.55 -14.32 -7.26
C ALA A 577 7.73 -15.61 -7.07
N PRO A 578 7.52 -16.07 -5.82
CA PRO A 578 6.59 -17.15 -5.55
C PRO A 578 5.14 -16.64 -5.70
N VAL A 579 4.33 -17.36 -6.45
CA VAL A 579 2.90 -17.09 -6.67
C VAL A 579 2.11 -18.34 -6.30
N VAL A 580 0.95 -18.16 -5.71
CA VAL A 580 0.00 -19.24 -5.48
C VAL A 580 -0.97 -19.29 -6.65
N ILE A 581 -1.07 -20.45 -7.28
CA ILE A 581 -2.13 -20.77 -8.24
C ILE A 581 -3.21 -21.51 -7.46
N ALA A 582 -4.47 -21.06 -7.55
CA ALA A 582 -5.60 -21.65 -6.83
C ALA A 582 -6.78 -21.88 -7.77
N TRP A 583 -7.51 -22.97 -7.54
CA TRP A 583 -8.68 -23.37 -8.35
C TRP A 583 -9.65 -24.21 -7.52
N HIS A 584 -10.89 -24.35 -8.04
CA HIS A 584 -11.92 -25.22 -7.48
C HIS A 584 -12.76 -25.88 -8.57
N GLY A 585 -13.61 -26.83 -8.20
CA GLY A 585 -14.60 -27.49 -9.09
C GLY A 585 -14.03 -28.48 -10.11
N PHE A 586 -12.70 -28.68 -10.15
CA PHE A 586 -12.08 -29.64 -11.01
C PHE A 586 -12.06 -31.06 -10.40
N THR A 587 -12.31 -32.04 -11.21
CA THR A 587 -12.08 -33.44 -10.84
C THR A 587 -10.58 -33.71 -10.81
N ALA A 588 -10.05 -34.01 -9.63
CA ALA A 588 -8.61 -34.31 -9.47
C ALA A 588 -8.22 -35.69 -10.06
N PRO A 589 -6.95 -35.89 -10.47
CA PRO A 589 -5.85 -34.90 -10.42
C PRO A 589 -5.91 -33.94 -11.60
N VAL A 590 -5.29 -32.76 -11.41
CA VAL A 590 -5.21 -31.73 -12.45
C VAL A 590 -3.79 -31.57 -12.98
N ARG A 591 -3.71 -31.02 -14.19
CA ARG A 591 -2.51 -30.51 -14.84
C ARG A 591 -2.56 -28.98 -14.83
N VAL A 592 -1.45 -28.35 -14.47
CA VAL A 592 -1.29 -26.90 -14.38
C VAL A 592 -0.19 -26.46 -15.33
N GLU A 593 -0.48 -25.47 -16.17
CA GLU A 593 0.43 -24.99 -17.22
C GLU A 593 0.47 -23.47 -17.24
N PHE A 594 1.60 -22.93 -17.67
CA PHE A 594 1.85 -21.50 -17.83
C PHE A 594 2.02 -21.14 -19.30
N SER A 595 1.52 -19.99 -19.67
CA SER A 595 1.76 -19.33 -20.95
C SER A 595 2.33 -17.94 -20.73
N ALA A 596 3.34 -17.56 -21.51
CA ALA A 596 3.90 -16.21 -21.54
C ALA A 596 3.44 -15.40 -22.75
N ASP A 597 2.59 -15.96 -23.63
CA ASP A 597 2.29 -15.48 -24.96
C ASP A 597 0.77 -15.52 -25.26
N ASP A 598 -0.03 -15.18 -24.29
CA ASP A 598 -1.50 -15.10 -24.37
C ASP A 598 -2.18 -16.46 -24.68
N GLY A 599 -1.55 -17.57 -24.26
CA GLY A 599 -2.10 -18.91 -24.45
C GLY A 599 -1.74 -19.58 -25.78
N GLN A 600 -0.81 -19.01 -26.55
CA GLN A 600 -0.37 -19.61 -27.82
C GLN A 600 0.57 -20.81 -27.61
N SER A 601 1.39 -20.75 -26.58
CA SER A 601 2.20 -21.90 -26.13
C SER A 601 2.02 -22.13 -24.63
N TRP A 602 2.19 -23.40 -24.20
CA TRP A 602 1.98 -23.78 -22.82
C TRP A 602 3.18 -24.59 -22.29
N GLU A 603 3.67 -24.20 -21.13
CA GLU A 603 4.74 -24.89 -20.40
C GLU A 603 4.16 -25.56 -19.17
N LEU A 604 4.54 -26.80 -18.93
CA LEU A 604 4.09 -27.56 -17.76
C LEU A 604 4.67 -26.95 -16.47
N ILE A 605 3.82 -26.58 -15.54
CA ILE A 605 4.20 -26.23 -14.16
C ILE A 605 4.18 -27.50 -13.30
N ALA A 606 3.06 -28.21 -13.30
CA ALA A 606 2.88 -29.41 -12.51
C ALA A 606 1.85 -30.34 -13.15
N GLU A 607 2.00 -31.63 -12.89
CA GLU A 607 1.10 -32.69 -13.35
C GLU A 607 0.65 -33.56 -12.18
N ASN A 608 -0.54 -34.12 -12.29
CA ASN A 608 -1.15 -34.99 -11.28
C ASN A 608 -1.32 -34.32 -9.89
N VAL A 609 -1.67 -33.03 -9.88
CA VAL A 609 -1.92 -32.27 -8.64
C VAL A 609 -3.29 -32.64 -8.09
N THR A 610 -3.35 -33.06 -6.83
CA THR A 610 -4.60 -33.44 -6.13
C THR A 610 -5.10 -32.37 -5.18
N SER A 611 -4.24 -31.39 -4.81
CA SER A 611 -4.65 -30.20 -4.04
C SER A 611 -5.43 -29.22 -4.92
N THR A 612 -6.09 -28.25 -4.30
CA THR A 612 -6.76 -27.14 -4.99
C THR A 612 -5.87 -25.92 -5.16
N THR A 613 -4.59 -26.03 -4.74
CA THR A 613 -3.60 -24.95 -4.82
C THR A 613 -2.24 -25.49 -5.17
N LEU A 614 -1.41 -24.65 -5.79
CA LEU A 614 -0.03 -24.95 -6.16
C LEU A 614 0.84 -23.71 -5.95
N ARG A 615 1.94 -23.84 -5.19
CA ARG A 615 2.97 -22.81 -5.16
C ARG A 615 3.85 -22.93 -6.39
N TRP A 616 4.02 -21.84 -7.10
CA TRP A 616 4.79 -21.75 -8.31
C TRP A 616 5.73 -20.55 -8.27
N THR A 617 6.99 -20.73 -8.66
CA THR A 617 7.90 -19.60 -8.84
C THR A 617 7.82 -19.13 -10.29
N THR A 618 7.47 -17.88 -10.50
CA THR A 618 7.33 -17.29 -11.83
C THR A 618 8.65 -17.40 -12.61
N PRO A 619 8.61 -17.79 -13.89
CA PRO A 619 9.82 -17.92 -14.69
C PRO A 619 10.47 -16.57 -14.95
N ASN A 620 11.78 -16.55 -15.25
CA ASN A 620 12.51 -15.33 -15.61
C ASN A 620 12.18 -14.89 -17.05
N ARG A 621 10.90 -14.66 -17.33
CA ARG A 621 10.33 -14.31 -18.65
C ARG A 621 9.31 -13.19 -18.47
N PRO A 622 9.74 -11.92 -18.46
CA PRO A 622 8.82 -10.77 -18.38
C PRO A 622 7.81 -10.80 -19.52
N THR A 623 6.54 -10.62 -19.21
CA THR A 623 5.45 -10.58 -20.19
C THR A 623 4.24 -9.83 -19.65
N LEU A 624 3.51 -9.16 -20.52
CA LEU A 624 2.20 -8.57 -20.23
C LEU A 624 1.05 -9.57 -20.44
N TRP A 625 1.35 -10.76 -20.98
CA TRP A 625 0.40 -11.72 -21.52
C TRP A 625 0.46 -13.08 -20.83
N ALA A 626 0.86 -13.07 -19.55
CA ALA A 626 0.92 -14.30 -18.76
C ALA A 626 -0.47 -14.91 -18.55
N ARG A 627 -0.60 -16.23 -18.67
CA ARG A 627 -1.84 -16.97 -18.34
C ARG A 627 -1.50 -18.28 -17.65
N ILE A 628 -2.43 -18.76 -16.83
CA ILE A 628 -2.42 -20.11 -16.27
C ILE A 628 -3.56 -20.91 -16.90
N ARG A 629 -3.30 -22.16 -17.20
CA ARG A 629 -4.29 -23.17 -17.59
C ARG A 629 -4.33 -24.29 -16.58
N VAL A 630 -5.52 -24.60 -16.08
CA VAL A 630 -5.76 -25.79 -15.25
C VAL A 630 -6.70 -26.72 -16.01
N SER A 631 -6.35 -27.98 -16.09
CA SER A 631 -7.13 -29.01 -16.78
C SER A 631 -7.21 -30.28 -15.94
N SER A 632 -8.42 -30.85 -15.80
CA SER A 632 -8.59 -32.16 -15.15
C SER A 632 -8.01 -33.28 -16.02
N ARG A 633 -7.33 -34.21 -15.38
CA ARG A 633 -6.82 -35.43 -16.05
C ARG A 633 -7.89 -36.52 -16.14
N ALA A 634 -8.88 -36.44 -15.25
CA ALA A 634 -9.99 -37.38 -15.22
C ALA A 634 -11.17 -36.95 -16.11
N ASP A 635 -11.34 -35.65 -16.33
CA ASP A 635 -12.40 -35.09 -17.17
C ASP A 635 -11.84 -34.05 -18.14
N PRO A 636 -11.59 -34.41 -19.41
CA PRO A 636 -11.03 -33.49 -20.41
C PRO A 636 -11.90 -32.28 -20.76
N GLN A 637 -13.15 -32.25 -20.36
CA GLN A 637 -14.02 -31.06 -20.56
C GLN A 637 -13.75 -29.96 -19.52
N GLN A 638 -13.17 -30.33 -18.40
CA GLN A 638 -12.83 -29.37 -17.36
C GLN A 638 -11.47 -28.71 -17.64
N VAL A 639 -11.50 -27.70 -18.46
CA VAL A 639 -10.34 -26.84 -18.77
C VAL A 639 -10.74 -25.39 -18.52
N ARG A 640 -9.91 -24.66 -17.76
CA ARG A 640 -10.06 -23.20 -17.58
C ARG A 640 -8.72 -22.51 -17.76
N ILE A 641 -8.79 -21.30 -18.24
CA ILE A 641 -7.63 -20.42 -18.50
C ILE A 641 -7.90 -19.09 -17.81
N THR A 642 -6.91 -18.57 -17.10
CA THR A 642 -7.03 -17.24 -16.46
C THR A 642 -7.16 -16.14 -17.51
N PRO A 643 -7.75 -14.98 -17.17
CA PRO A 643 -7.45 -13.75 -17.86
C PRO A 643 -5.94 -13.46 -17.78
N THR A 644 -5.46 -12.52 -18.58
CA THR A 644 -4.03 -12.16 -18.57
C THR A 644 -3.61 -11.48 -17.28
N PHE A 645 -2.42 -11.80 -16.81
CA PHE A 645 -1.70 -11.09 -15.75
C PHE A 645 -0.31 -10.71 -16.23
N THR A 646 0.40 -9.85 -15.51
CA THR A 646 1.69 -9.32 -15.94
C THR A 646 2.83 -9.92 -15.12
N LEU A 647 3.89 -10.34 -15.79
CA LEU A 647 5.19 -10.63 -15.17
C LEU A 647 6.15 -9.50 -15.53
N LEU A 648 6.45 -8.65 -14.56
CA LEU A 648 7.42 -7.57 -14.73
C LEU A 648 8.85 -8.09 -14.60
N GLU A 649 9.74 -7.45 -15.35
CA GLU A 649 11.16 -7.65 -15.18
C GLU A 649 11.59 -7.32 -13.74
N ARG A 650 12.51 -8.11 -13.21
CA ARG A 650 13.10 -7.91 -11.89
C ARG A 650 13.94 -6.63 -11.90
N LYS A 651 13.35 -5.52 -11.44
CA LYS A 651 14.06 -4.25 -11.32
C LYS A 651 15.07 -4.31 -10.19
N ARG A 652 16.22 -3.65 -10.37
CA ARG A 652 17.22 -3.41 -9.32
C ARG A 652 16.52 -2.77 -8.10
N GLY A 653 16.76 -3.31 -6.90
CA GLY A 653 16.17 -2.81 -5.67
C GLY A 653 14.72 -3.19 -5.42
N ALA A 654 14.08 -3.95 -6.30
CA ALA A 654 12.73 -4.43 -6.04
C ALA A 654 12.71 -5.37 -4.84
N ILE A 655 11.77 -5.16 -3.93
CA ILE A 655 11.53 -6.08 -2.82
C ILE A 655 10.85 -7.32 -3.38
N LEU A 656 11.51 -8.47 -3.19
CA LEU A 656 11.03 -9.78 -3.65
C LEU A 656 10.22 -10.49 -2.58
N GLN A 657 10.56 -10.26 -1.32
CA GLN A 657 9.92 -10.83 -0.14
C GLN A 657 10.16 -9.92 1.06
N SER A 658 9.21 -9.85 1.98
CA SER A 658 9.38 -9.14 3.25
C SER A 658 8.52 -9.76 4.34
N ALA A 659 9.00 -9.71 5.57
CA ALA A 659 8.22 -10.05 6.75
C ALA A 659 8.70 -9.24 7.97
N ALA A 660 7.78 -8.94 8.87
CA ALA A 660 8.12 -8.52 10.23
C ALA A 660 8.50 -9.75 11.05
N VAL A 661 9.51 -9.61 11.90
CA VAL A 661 9.94 -10.68 12.81
C VAL A 661 9.74 -10.27 14.26
N VAL A 662 9.66 -11.27 15.16
CA VAL A 662 9.33 -11.07 16.58
C VAL A 662 10.38 -10.29 17.39
N HIS A 663 11.54 -10.03 16.81
CA HIS A 663 12.63 -9.26 17.42
C HIS A 663 13.08 -8.15 16.47
N ILE A 664 13.84 -7.18 16.94
CA ILE A 664 14.48 -6.18 16.08
C ILE A 664 15.76 -6.79 15.50
N PRO A 665 15.75 -7.29 14.25
CA PRO A 665 16.91 -7.89 13.63
C PRO A 665 17.94 -6.81 13.31
N TYR A 666 19.23 -7.12 13.55
CA TYR A 666 20.30 -6.17 13.23
C TYR A 666 21.23 -6.72 12.15
N GLY A 667 21.98 -7.79 12.44
CA GLY A 667 22.76 -8.51 11.44
C GLY A 667 21.99 -9.68 10.86
N ILE A 668 22.39 -10.14 9.66
CA ILE A 668 21.79 -11.29 8.98
C ILE A 668 22.84 -12.06 8.20
N VAL A 669 22.78 -13.39 8.25
CA VAL A 669 23.62 -14.30 7.43
C VAL A 669 22.83 -15.54 7.06
N ARG A 670 23.10 -16.09 5.86
CA ARG A 670 22.49 -17.32 5.37
C ARG A 670 23.39 -18.52 5.61
N ASP A 671 22.83 -19.65 6.07
CA ASP A 671 23.54 -20.93 6.14
C ASP A 671 23.40 -21.79 4.86
N ASP A 672 24.19 -22.87 4.77
CA ASP A 672 24.20 -23.75 3.58
C ASP A 672 22.90 -24.54 3.37
N ARG A 673 22.06 -24.61 4.39
CA ARG A 673 20.78 -25.34 4.37
C ARG A 673 19.59 -24.43 4.06
N GLY A 674 19.86 -23.16 3.71
CA GLY A 674 18.83 -22.17 3.38
C GLY A 674 18.16 -21.52 4.59
N GLY A 675 18.71 -21.67 5.80
CA GLY A 675 18.27 -20.94 6.99
C GLY A 675 18.92 -19.56 7.06
N LEU A 676 18.20 -18.57 7.61
CA LEU A 676 18.72 -17.23 7.88
C LEU A 676 18.97 -17.08 9.37
N TRP A 677 20.19 -16.66 9.73
CA TRP A 677 20.53 -16.33 11.12
C TRP A 677 20.55 -14.82 11.29
N THR A 678 19.94 -14.34 12.36
CA THR A 678 19.92 -12.90 12.69
C THR A 678 20.36 -12.66 14.13
N THR A 679 21.03 -11.51 14.35
CA THR A 679 21.27 -10.96 15.68
C THR A 679 20.15 -10.02 16.04
N SER A 680 20.03 -9.70 17.35
CA SER A 680 19.17 -8.64 17.85
C SER A 680 19.98 -7.64 18.68
N PHE A 681 19.71 -6.36 18.49
CA PHE A 681 20.34 -5.29 19.27
C PHE A 681 19.81 -5.26 20.72
N SER A 682 18.63 -5.79 20.96
CA SER A 682 17.92 -5.68 22.24
C SER A 682 17.88 -6.96 23.06
N THR A 683 18.26 -8.10 22.50
CA THR A 683 18.18 -9.41 23.16
C THR A 683 19.46 -10.22 23.02
N PRO A 684 19.79 -11.13 23.97
CA PRO A 684 20.98 -11.97 23.92
C PRO A 684 20.78 -13.26 23.13
N TYR A 685 20.03 -13.21 22.00
CA TYR A 685 19.76 -14.40 21.22
C TYR A 685 20.19 -14.23 19.76
N LEU A 686 20.61 -15.34 19.15
CA LEU A 686 20.59 -15.56 17.71
C LEU A 686 19.26 -16.20 17.34
N TYR A 687 18.67 -15.74 16.28
CA TYR A 687 17.41 -16.26 15.75
C TYR A 687 17.68 -16.93 14.42
N LYS A 688 17.24 -18.17 14.27
CA LYS A 688 17.26 -18.88 12.99
C LYS A 688 15.87 -18.87 12.38
N LEU A 689 15.79 -18.38 11.15
CA LEU A 689 14.55 -18.27 10.38
C LEU A 689 14.64 -19.15 9.14
N ASN A 690 13.50 -19.64 8.70
CA ASN A 690 13.37 -20.30 7.41
C ASN A 690 13.42 -19.24 6.29
N ALA A 691 14.34 -19.34 5.35
CA ALA A 691 14.50 -18.33 4.30
C ALA A 691 13.32 -18.28 3.29
N THR A 692 12.49 -19.31 3.23
CA THR A 692 11.31 -19.34 2.35
C THR A 692 10.08 -18.70 3.01
N THR A 693 9.85 -19.03 4.30
CA THR A 693 8.67 -18.61 5.04
C THR A 693 8.92 -17.42 5.96
N LEU A 694 10.19 -17.11 6.27
CA LEU A 694 10.67 -16.14 7.28
C LEU A 694 10.14 -16.41 8.70
N GLN A 695 9.65 -17.61 8.95
CA GLN A 695 9.21 -18.04 10.27
C GLN A 695 10.40 -18.46 11.12
N LEU A 696 10.29 -18.20 12.44
CA LEU A 696 11.28 -18.58 13.43
C LEU A 696 11.36 -20.10 13.55
N GLU A 697 12.57 -20.66 13.28
CA GLU A 697 12.85 -22.09 13.48
C GLU A 697 13.50 -22.38 14.81
N LYS A 698 14.35 -21.46 15.32
CA LYS A 698 15.15 -21.70 16.51
C LYS A 698 15.62 -20.39 17.14
N GLU A 699 15.63 -20.34 18.47
CA GLU A 699 16.33 -19.33 19.26
C GLU A 699 17.54 -19.96 19.93
N VAL A 700 18.67 -19.25 19.88
CA VAL A 700 19.93 -19.71 20.48
C VAL A 700 20.50 -18.61 21.36
N ARG A 701 20.58 -18.86 22.66
CA ARG A 701 21.13 -17.89 23.61
C ARG A 701 22.63 -17.74 23.43
N ILE A 702 23.12 -16.52 23.33
CA ILE A 702 24.55 -16.21 23.26
C ILE A 702 25.12 -16.23 24.69
N PRO A 703 26.20 -16.99 24.99
CA PRO A 703 26.81 -17.07 26.30
C PRO A 703 27.31 -15.72 26.82
N GLY A 704 27.04 -15.39 28.09
CA GLY A 704 27.47 -14.11 28.71
C GLY A 704 26.78 -12.86 28.13
N GLY A 705 25.68 -13.06 27.43
CA GLY A 705 25.01 -11.98 26.69
C GLY A 705 24.01 -11.21 27.51
N ASP A 706 24.10 -9.90 27.42
CA ASP A 706 23.10 -8.92 27.83
C ASP A 706 22.37 -8.39 26.60
N SER A 707 23.01 -7.63 25.73
CA SER A 707 22.42 -7.07 24.48
C SER A 707 23.53 -6.43 23.62
N LEU A 708 23.16 -5.65 22.61
CA LEU A 708 24.05 -4.84 21.75
C LEU A 708 24.83 -5.65 20.70
N TYR A 709 24.18 -6.66 20.10
CA TYR A 709 24.73 -7.39 18.98
C TYR A 709 24.42 -6.62 17.68
N THR A 710 25.46 -6.37 16.87
CA THR A 710 25.31 -5.53 15.67
C THR A 710 25.25 -6.35 14.39
N ASP A 711 26.29 -7.10 14.05
CA ASP A 711 26.31 -7.84 12.80
C ASP A 711 26.82 -9.26 13.00
N LEU A 712 26.61 -10.13 12.02
CA LEU A 712 27.15 -11.47 12.02
C LEU A 712 27.49 -11.92 10.62
N THR A 713 28.45 -12.83 10.52
CA THR A 713 28.80 -13.55 9.32
C THR A 713 29.12 -15.01 9.61
N MET A 714 29.31 -15.82 8.58
CA MET A 714 29.51 -17.26 8.76
C MET A 714 30.64 -17.80 7.87
N ASP A 715 31.57 -18.54 8.50
CA ASP A 715 32.39 -19.51 7.79
C ASP A 715 31.53 -20.75 7.50
N ARG A 716 30.97 -20.83 6.30
CA ARG A 716 30.06 -21.92 5.91
C ARG A 716 30.77 -23.26 5.87
N ALA A 717 32.03 -23.29 5.47
CA ALA A 717 32.81 -24.54 5.38
C ALA A 717 32.99 -25.23 6.74
N ARG A 718 33.05 -24.42 7.82
CA ARG A 718 33.25 -24.92 9.20
C ARG A 718 32.00 -24.80 10.07
N SER A 719 30.92 -24.20 9.55
CA SER A 719 29.68 -23.87 10.31
C SER A 719 29.95 -23.01 11.55
N ILE A 720 30.86 -22.02 11.43
CA ILE A 720 31.24 -21.11 12.51
C ILE A 720 30.60 -19.75 12.25
N LEU A 721 29.92 -19.21 13.28
CA LEU A 721 29.36 -17.87 13.29
C LEU A 721 30.33 -16.90 13.97
N TYR A 722 30.57 -15.76 13.34
CA TYR A 722 31.26 -14.61 13.93
C TYR A 722 30.22 -13.54 14.20
N VAL A 723 30.17 -13.04 15.43
CA VAL A 723 29.13 -12.11 15.89
C VAL A 723 29.78 -10.90 16.55
N HIS A 724 29.47 -9.71 16.08
CA HIS A 724 29.87 -8.48 16.75
C HIS A 724 28.97 -8.18 17.96
N LYS A 725 29.61 -7.83 19.05
CA LYS A 725 29.00 -7.29 20.26
C LYS A 725 29.64 -5.97 20.65
N LEU A 726 28.85 -4.91 20.84
CA LEU A 726 29.32 -3.63 21.38
C LEU A 726 29.41 -3.68 22.89
N ASN A 727 30.38 -2.96 23.44
CA ASN A 727 30.54 -2.79 24.90
C ASN A 727 29.67 -1.66 25.48
N SER A 728 29.21 -0.73 24.65
CA SER A 728 28.28 0.35 24.99
C SER A 728 27.62 0.93 23.75
N THR A 729 26.63 1.82 23.91
CA THR A 729 25.98 2.57 22.83
C THR A 729 26.64 3.89 22.47
N ALA A 730 27.75 4.26 23.13
CA ALA A 730 28.46 5.50 22.85
C ALA A 730 29.08 5.50 21.45
N SER A 731 29.18 6.66 20.82
CA SER A 731 29.66 6.82 19.42
C SER A 731 31.11 6.37 19.20
N ASN A 732 31.90 6.18 20.26
CA ASN A 732 33.26 5.64 20.19
C ASN A 732 33.39 4.26 20.83
N ALA A 733 32.27 3.52 20.97
CA ALA A 733 32.25 2.23 21.64
C ALA A 733 33.22 1.24 20.98
N SER A 734 33.98 0.53 21.79
CA SER A 734 34.69 -0.66 21.38
C SER A 734 33.75 -1.87 21.29
N GLY A 735 34.19 -2.91 20.61
CA GLY A 735 33.43 -4.14 20.48
C GLY A 735 34.30 -5.37 20.64
N ILE A 736 33.67 -6.51 20.72
CA ILE A 736 34.29 -7.83 20.63
C ILE A 736 33.65 -8.63 19.52
N ILE A 737 34.43 -9.53 18.96
CA ILE A 737 33.92 -10.54 18.00
C ILE A 737 33.85 -11.85 18.76
N LEU A 738 32.64 -12.41 18.85
CA LEU A 738 32.38 -13.73 19.39
C LEU A 738 32.47 -14.76 18.27
N VAL A 739 33.14 -15.87 18.55
CA VAL A 739 33.21 -17.05 17.63
C VAL A 739 32.35 -18.15 18.20
N LEU A 740 31.28 -18.49 17.53
CA LEU A 740 30.25 -19.42 18.00
C LEU A 740 30.07 -20.57 17.00
N ASP A 741 29.66 -21.73 17.50
CA ASP A 741 29.07 -22.76 16.65
C ASP A 741 27.54 -22.49 16.47
N THR A 742 26.90 -23.24 15.58
CA THR A 742 25.45 -23.13 15.29
C THR A 742 24.55 -23.62 16.43
N THR A 743 25.11 -24.12 17.53
CA THR A 743 24.38 -24.43 18.78
C THR A 743 24.44 -23.29 19.78
N GLY A 744 25.24 -22.24 19.49
CA GLY A 744 25.46 -21.08 20.34
C GLY A 744 26.59 -21.29 21.35
N ARG A 745 27.36 -22.37 21.25
CA ARG A 745 28.54 -22.59 22.10
C ARG A 745 29.65 -21.63 21.70
N LEU A 746 30.21 -20.96 22.70
CA LEU A 746 31.36 -20.07 22.51
C LEU A 746 32.63 -20.91 22.23
N LEU A 747 33.24 -20.69 21.09
CA LEU A 747 34.50 -21.31 20.65
C LEU A 747 35.71 -20.40 20.93
N GLY A 748 35.51 -19.09 20.93
CA GLY A 748 36.50 -18.08 21.18
C GLY A 748 35.98 -16.67 21.12
N GLN A 749 36.81 -15.70 21.48
CA GLN A 749 36.50 -14.27 21.33
C GLN A 749 37.77 -13.46 21.24
N TYR A 750 37.70 -12.31 20.56
CA TYR A 750 38.80 -11.33 20.51
C TYR A 750 38.26 -9.89 20.33
N PRO A 751 39.05 -8.86 20.71
CA PRO A 751 38.59 -7.49 20.55
C PRO A 751 38.45 -7.13 19.07
N SER A 752 37.41 -6.36 18.71
CA SER A 752 37.27 -5.76 17.40
C SER A 752 38.22 -4.56 17.27
N PRO A 753 38.97 -4.43 16.15
CA PRO A 753 39.81 -3.28 15.91
C PRO A 753 39.02 -2.01 15.56
N ALA A 754 37.76 -2.17 15.15
CA ALA A 754 36.90 -1.09 14.67
C ALA A 754 36.25 -0.31 15.82
N ARG A 755 36.12 1.01 15.64
CA ARG A 755 35.29 1.85 16.50
C ARG A 755 33.84 1.78 16.07
N TYR A 756 32.97 1.42 17.02
CA TYR A 756 31.57 1.13 16.73
C TYR A 756 31.39 0.17 15.55
N PRO A 757 31.82 -1.09 15.67
CA PRO A 757 31.78 -2.05 14.59
C PRO A 757 30.31 -2.37 14.21
N THR A 758 29.97 -2.23 12.96
CA THR A 758 28.61 -2.42 12.46
C THR A 758 28.47 -3.33 11.27
N GLY A 759 29.59 -3.66 10.59
CA GLY A 759 29.60 -4.55 9.43
C GLY A 759 30.60 -5.67 9.58
N LEU A 760 30.20 -6.90 9.20
CA LEU A 760 31.02 -8.10 9.31
C LEU A 760 30.77 -9.01 8.11
N ALA A 761 31.84 -9.36 7.37
CA ALA A 761 31.76 -10.31 6.25
C ALA A 761 32.88 -11.34 6.30
N PHE A 762 32.60 -12.55 5.82
CA PHE A 762 33.62 -13.59 5.63
C PHE A 762 33.93 -13.73 4.14
N TYR A 763 35.21 -13.63 3.77
CA TYR A 763 35.67 -13.65 2.39
C TYR A 763 36.99 -14.37 2.25
N ARG A 764 37.03 -15.47 1.49
CA ARG A 764 38.24 -16.26 1.19
C ARG A 764 39.10 -16.59 2.42
N GLY A 765 38.46 -17.02 3.50
CA GLY A 765 39.14 -17.37 4.74
C GLY A 765 39.60 -16.18 5.59
N LYS A 766 39.17 -14.97 5.32
CA LYS A 766 39.43 -13.76 6.08
C LYS A 766 38.13 -13.16 6.61
N LEU A 767 38.24 -12.42 7.71
CA LEU A 767 37.14 -11.70 8.29
C LEU A 767 37.28 -10.20 8.00
N LEU A 768 36.29 -9.64 7.30
CA LEU A 768 36.22 -8.22 7.00
C LEU A 768 35.36 -7.51 8.03
N VAL A 769 35.86 -6.40 8.60
CA VAL A 769 35.19 -5.65 9.67
C VAL A 769 35.09 -4.19 9.28
N ALA A 770 33.87 -3.63 9.32
CA ALA A 770 33.64 -2.23 9.04
C ALA A 770 33.54 -1.38 10.29
N GLU A 771 34.21 -0.23 10.27
CA GLU A 771 34.14 0.81 11.29
C GLU A 771 33.09 1.85 10.91
N ARG A 772 32.13 2.13 11.79
CA ARG A 772 31.12 3.17 11.57
C ARG A 772 31.66 4.57 11.88
N ASP A 773 32.30 4.73 13.01
CA ASP A 773 32.78 5.99 13.52
C ASP A 773 34.31 6.13 13.31
N GLY A 774 34.84 7.33 13.43
CA GLY A 774 36.26 7.60 13.27
C GLY A 774 36.68 7.77 11.82
N GLN A 775 37.69 7.02 11.39
CA GLN A 775 38.22 7.09 10.00
C GLN A 775 37.46 6.19 9.02
N GLN A 776 36.51 5.41 9.50
CA GLN A 776 35.68 4.47 8.72
C GLN A 776 36.53 3.45 7.94
N PHE A 777 37.50 2.82 8.61
CA PHE A 777 38.29 1.76 8.02
C PHE A 777 37.52 0.47 7.78
N LEU A 778 37.97 -0.26 6.77
CA LEU A 778 37.68 -1.68 6.57
C LEU A 778 38.92 -2.47 7.00
N TYR A 779 38.80 -3.30 8.01
CA TYR A 779 39.87 -4.13 8.55
C TYR A 779 39.76 -5.54 7.99
N VAL A 780 40.91 -6.14 7.67
CA VAL A 780 41.03 -7.57 7.29
C VAL A 780 41.71 -8.30 8.43
N LEU A 781 41.02 -9.30 8.99
CA LEU A 781 41.50 -10.07 10.14
C LEU A 781 41.70 -11.55 9.81
N ASP A 782 42.68 -12.13 10.47
CA ASP A 782 42.75 -13.57 10.63
C ASP A 782 41.58 -14.06 11.52
N PRO A 783 40.70 -14.92 11.03
CA PRO A 783 39.49 -15.32 11.77
C PRO A 783 39.75 -16.23 12.98
N GLN A 784 40.96 -16.82 13.10
CA GLN A 784 41.32 -17.70 14.22
C GLN A 784 41.89 -16.89 15.41
N THR A 785 42.67 -15.87 15.13
CA THR A 785 43.42 -15.09 16.12
C THR A 785 42.83 -13.70 16.37
N GLY A 786 42.05 -13.18 15.43
CA GLY A 786 41.56 -11.78 15.43
C GLY A 786 42.65 -10.76 15.09
N ALA A 787 43.85 -11.22 14.65
CA ALA A 787 44.93 -10.32 14.28
C ALA A 787 44.61 -9.54 13.01
N VAL A 788 44.85 -8.22 13.04
CA VAL A 788 44.71 -7.37 11.88
C VAL A 788 45.83 -7.64 10.89
N GLU A 789 45.50 -8.14 9.70
CA GLU A 789 46.44 -8.38 8.64
C GLU A 789 46.58 -7.21 7.68
N ASP A 790 45.44 -6.50 7.44
CA ASP A 790 45.41 -5.32 6.57
C ASP A 790 44.26 -4.38 6.95
N ARG A 791 44.30 -3.14 6.43
CA ARG A 791 43.20 -2.18 6.58
C ARG A 791 43.15 -1.23 5.37
N TYR A 792 41.93 -0.88 4.97
CA TYR A 792 41.67 0.03 3.87
C TYR A 792 40.82 1.19 4.32
N GLU A 793 41.06 2.41 3.81
CA GLU A 793 40.09 3.50 3.98
C GLU A 793 38.83 3.16 3.19
N ASN A 794 37.66 3.32 3.84
CA ASN A 794 36.40 3.18 3.12
C ASN A 794 36.35 4.26 2.02
N PRO A 795 36.25 3.88 0.73
CA PRO A 795 36.19 4.82 -0.38
C PRO A 795 34.97 5.74 -0.34
N PHE A 796 33.96 5.40 0.50
CA PHE A 796 32.72 6.14 0.64
C PHE A 796 32.47 6.55 2.06
N ARG A 797 33.04 7.68 2.45
CA ARG A 797 32.76 8.30 3.75
C ARG A 797 31.38 8.94 3.73
N VAL A 798 30.49 8.41 4.55
CA VAL A 798 29.14 8.95 4.77
C VAL A 798 29.02 9.40 6.23
N PRO A 799 28.14 10.38 6.54
CA PRO A 799 28.04 10.96 7.89
C PRO A 799 27.84 9.94 9.02
N LEU A 800 27.27 8.76 8.73
CA LEU A 800 27.03 7.72 9.71
C LEU A 800 27.58 6.33 9.34
N GLY A 801 28.54 6.25 8.43
CA GLY A 801 29.34 5.06 8.15
C GLY A 801 28.60 3.80 7.67
N PRO A 802 29.35 2.76 7.32
CA PRO A 802 28.78 1.47 6.90
C PRO A 802 27.98 0.80 8.03
N ARG A 803 26.89 0.11 7.68
CA ARG A 803 26.00 -0.54 8.63
C ARG A 803 26.10 -2.06 8.63
N GLY A 804 26.09 -2.71 7.47
CA GLY A 804 26.21 -4.15 7.31
C GLY A 804 27.13 -4.48 6.16
N LEU A 805 27.77 -5.64 6.17
CA LEU A 805 28.66 -6.14 5.14
C LEU A 805 28.28 -7.55 4.71
N THR A 806 28.45 -7.84 3.43
CA THR A 806 28.49 -9.22 2.89
C THR A 806 29.42 -9.25 1.68
N ALA A 807 29.94 -10.41 1.32
CA ALA A 807 30.88 -10.56 0.21
C ALA A 807 30.42 -11.64 -0.77
N ASP A 808 30.67 -11.42 -2.05
CA ASP A 808 30.57 -12.41 -3.12
C ASP A 808 31.96 -12.81 -3.57
N GLU A 809 32.36 -14.05 -3.26
CA GLU A 809 33.67 -14.60 -3.65
C GLU A 809 33.79 -14.89 -5.14
N ALA A 810 32.69 -15.12 -5.84
CA ALA A 810 32.68 -15.43 -7.27
C ALA A 810 32.91 -14.19 -8.13
N GLU A 811 32.37 -13.04 -7.69
CA GLU A 811 32.51 -11.79 -8.43
C GLU A 811 33.57 -10.85 -7.84
N ASP A 812 34.31 -11.28 -6.79
CA ASP A 812 35.26 -10.46 -6.06
C ASP A 812 34.65 -9.10 -5.65
N ALA A 813 33.47 -9.17 -5.02
CA ALA A 813 32.71 -8.01 -4.64
C ALA A 813 32.38 -7.98 -3.15
N LEU A 814 32.50 -6.81 -2.54
CA LEU A 814 32.01 -6.49 -1.22
C LEU A 814 30.77 -5.62 -1.36
N TYR A 815 29.75 -5.97 -0.62
CA TYR A 815 28.53 -5.17 -0.55
C TYR A 815 28.37 -4.62 0.86
N HIS A 816 28.01 -3.37 0.97
CA HIS A 816 27.67 -2.78 2.25
C HIS A 816 26.51 -1.80 2.18
N ILE A 817 25.81 -1.69 3.30
CA ILE A 817 24.76 -0.71 3.49
C ILE A 817 25.36 0.59 4.02
N SER A 818 24.95 1.70 3.41
CA SER A 818 25.22 3.04 3.90
C SER A 818 23.90 3.77 4.13
N THR A 819 23.78 4.47 5.26
CA THR A 819 22.58 5.24 5.59
C THR A 819 22.93 6.70 5.84
N ASP A 820 22.14 7.60 5.28
CA ASP A 820 22.27 9.04 5.43
C ASP A 820 21.13 9.61 6.28
N PHE A 821 21.45 10.53 7.17
CA PHE A 821 20.52 11.17 8.09
C PHE A 821 20.66 12.68 8.08
N SER A 822 19.54 13.40 8.15
CA SER A 822 19.47 14.82 8.45
C SER A 822 18.91 14.99 9.87
N GLY A 823 19.78 15.29 10.82
CA GLY A 823 19.43 15.22 12.24
C GLY A 823 19.10 13.77 12.66
N ASN A 824 17.90 13.55 13.21
CA ASN A 824 17.43 12.22 13.60
C ASN A 824 16.58 11.52 12.52
N SER A 825 16.38 12.15 11.36
CA SER A 825 15.54 11.63 10.28
C SER A 825 16.39 10.97 9.21
N LEU A 826 16.08 9.71 8.86
CA LEU A 826 16.69 8.97 7.75
C LEU A 826 16.32 9.64 6.42
N THR A 827 17.33 10.07 5.65
CA THR A 827 17.13 10.72 4.34
C THR A 827 17.32 9.75 3.20
N ALA A 828 18.30 8.84 3.28
CA ALA A 828 18.55 7.83 2.28
C ALA A 828 19.25 6.60 2.85
N ALA A 829 19.06 5.45 2.19
CA ALA A 829 19.83 4.24 2.40
C ALA A 829 20.30 3.69 1.07
N TYR A 830 21.55 3.26 1.01
CA TYR A 830 22.20 2.77 -0.19
C TYR A 830 22.82 1.40 0.05
N LEU A 831 22.71 0.54 -0.95
CA LEU A 831 23.52 -0.64 -1.09
C LEU A 831 24.66 -0.33 -2.06
N LEU A 832 25.89 -0.47 -1.62
CA LEU A 832 27.10 -0.16 -2.39
C LEU A 832 27.85 -1.43 -2.74
N GLN A 833 28.28 -1.56 -4.00
CA GLN A 833 29.14 -2.64 -4.48
C GLN A 833 30.56 -2.12 -4.66
N ILE A 834 31.51 -2.75 -3.98
CA ILE A 834 32.93 -2.37 -3.95
C ILE A 834 33.77 -3.52 -4.48
N SER A 835 34.86 -3.21 -5.17
CA SER A 835 35.80 -4.22 -5.67
C SER A 835 36.61 -4.87 -4.55
N LEU A 836 36.83 -6.18 -4.64
CA LEU A 836 37.76 -6.94 -3.82
C LEU A 836 38.88 -7.50 -4.71
N PRO A 837 40.03 -7.93 -4.18
CA PRO A 837 40.41 -7.97 -2.75
C PRO A 837 40.82 -6.59 -2.18
N THR A 838 40.99 -5.58 -3.00
CA THR A 838 41.37 -4.21 -2.54
C THR A 838 40.15 -3.29 -2.64
N PRO A 839 39.50 -2.94 -1.53
CA PRO A 839 38.23 -2.18 -1.53
C PRO A 839 38.49 -0.67 -1.77
N THR A 840 38.96 -0.28 -2.94
CA THR A 840 39.35 1.10 -3.28
C THR A 840 38.44 1.80 -4.27
N SER A 841 37.51 1.07 -4.91
CA SER A 841 36.62 1.64 -5.93
C SER A 841 35.19 1.16 -5.83
N LEU A 842 34.26 2.08 -6.03
CA LEU A 842 32.82 1.76 -6.19
C LEU A 842 32.60 1.18 -7.58
N ARG A 843 31.96 0.03 -7.64
CA ARG A 843 31.51 -0.58 -8.90
C ARG A 843 30.10 -0.12 -9.25
N ASP A 844 29.21 -0.11 -8.24
CA ASP A 844 27.79 0.21 -8.45
C ASP A 844 27.12 0.62 -7.13
N SER A 845 25.93 1.22 -7.23
CA SER A 845 25.12 1.61 -6.09
C SER A 845 23.64 1.42 -6.36
N LEU A 846 22.86 1.19 -5.30
CA LEU A 846 21.44 0.96 -5.33
C LEU A 846 20.77 1.65 -4.16
N VAL A 847 19.70 2.41 -4.40
CA VAL A 847 18.88 3.01 -3.33
C VAL A 847 17.99 1.94 -2.73
N LEU A 848 18.05 1.81 -1.41
CA LEU A 848 17.19 0.92 -0.63
C LEU A 848 15.94 1.68 -0.19
N SER A 849 14.82 1.33 -0.75
CA SER A 849 13.52 1.90 -0.38
C SER A 849 12.49 0.81 -0.11
N SER A 850 11.59 1.08 0.84
CA SER A 850 10.45 0.22 1.10
C SER A 850 9.53 0.16 -0.12
N GLN A 851 8.58 -0.75 -0.11
CA GLN A 851 7.50 -0.78 -1.11
C GLN A 851 6.73 0.55 -1.18
N ARG A 852 6.75 1.34 -0.10
CA ARG A 852 6.15 2.68 -0.01
C ARG A 852 7.05 3.80 -0.51
N GLY A 853 8.25 3.50 -1.04
CA GLY A 853 9.20 4.50 -1.53
C GLY A 853 9.92 5.29 -0.43
N THR A 854 9.75 4.96 0.85
CA THR A 854 10.54 5.52 1.96
C THR A 854 11.89 4.81 2.04
N SER A 855 12.94 5.50 2.46
CA SER A 855 14.25 4.90 2.68
C SER A 855 14.17 3.84 3.79
N LEU A 856 14.74 2.65 3.55
CA LEU A 856 14.84 1.61 4.57
C LEU A 856 15.86 2.02 5.64
N ASN A 857 15.47 1.92 6.91
CA ASN A 857 16.41 2.08 8.03
C ASN A 857 17.28 0.82 8.17
N ALA A 858 17.94 0.45 7.08
CA ALA A 858 18.64 -0.80 6.89
C ALA A 858 19.85 -0.96 7.85
N ARG A 859 20.11 -2.20 8.26
CA ARG A 859 21.18 -2.54 9.22
C ARG A 859 22.09 -3.64 8.73
N GLY A 860 21.62 -4.88 8.68
CA GLY A 860 22.38 -6.03 8.22
C GLY A 860 22.08 -6.36 6.76
N ILE A 861 23.02 -7.03 6.12
CA ILE A 861 22.90 -7.46 4.73
C ILE A 861 23.56 -8.83 4.54
N GLU A 862 22.94 -9.67 3.71
CA GLU A 862 23.51 -10.91 3.24
C GLU A 862 23.23 -11.12 1.76
N TYR A 863 24.26 -11.45 0.98
CA TYR A 863 24.12 -11.77 -0.43
C TYR A 863 23.65 -13.22 -0.64
N ASP A 864 22.66 -13.41 -1.48
CA ASP A 864 22.18 -14.73 -1.91
C ASP A 864 22.67 -15.02 -3.33
N PRO A 865 23.73 -15.85 -3.49
CA PRO A 865 24.30 -16.13 -4.81
C PRO A 865 23.37 -16.98 -5.68
N SER A 866 22.39 -17.67 -5.10
CA SER A 866 21.50 -18.57 -5.84
C SER A 866 20.61 -17.83 -6.84
N ASP A 867 20.23 -16.58 -6.52
CA ASP A 867 19.39 -15.75 -7.36
C ASP A 867 19.87 -14.29 -7.47
N LYS A 868 21.08 -14.00 -6.99
CA LYS A 868 21.73 -12.68 -7.01
C LYS A 868 20.92 -11.59 -6.31
N SER A 869 20.24 -11.94 -5.21
CA SER A 869 19.48 -11.03 -4.36
C SER A 869 20.23 -10.74 -3.05
N PHE A 870 19.66 -9.84 -2.26
CA PHE A 870 20.15 -9.50 -0.93
C PHE A 870 19.07 -9.66 0.12
N TRP A 871 19.42 -10.27 1.23
CA TRP A 871 18.64 -10.22 2.46
C TRP A 871 19.08 -8.98 3.25
N VAL A 872 18.13 -8.16 3.67
CA VAL A 872 18.36 -6.90 4.38
C VAL A 872 17.47 -6.84 5.59
N THR A 873 18.03 -6.46 6.74
CA THR A 873 17.27 -6.17 7.96
C THR A 873 17.09 -4.68 8.15
N ASP A 874 16.02 -4.25 8.82
CA ASP A 874 15.83 -2.88 9.25
C ASP A 874 15.68 -2.75 10.76
N PHE A 875 15.77 -1.51 11.25
CA PHE A 875 15.63 -1.20 12.67
C PHE A 875 14.15 -1.19 13.14
N GLU A 876 13.22 -1.39 12.22
CA GLU A 876 11.77 -1.39 12.48
C GLU A 876 11.21 -2.81 12.69
N GLY A 877 12.06 -3.82 12.62
CA GLY A 877 11.70 -5.21 12.88
C GLY A 877 11.36 -6.01 11.63
N ASN A 878 11.83 -5.58 10.46
CA ASN A 878 11.54 -6.29 9.21
C ASN A 878 12.78 -6.91 8.59
N ILE A 879 12.57 -7.97 7.82
CA ILE A 879 13.53 -8.60 6.91
C ILE A 879 13.00 -8.51 5.49
N TYR A 880 13.86 -8.11 4.57
CA TYR A 880 13.55 -7.98 3.15
C TYR A 880 14.46 -8.85 2.31
N LYS A 881 13.92 -9.46 1.26
CA LYS A 881 14.70 -9.97 0.14
C LYS A 881 14.61 -8.98 -1.01
N ILE A 882 15.75 -8.47 -1.48
CA ILE A 882 15.82 -7.37 -2.45
C ILE A 882 16.59 -7.83 -3.69
N ALA A 883 16.07 -7.53 -4.87
CA ALA A 883 16.75 -7.79 -6.13
C ALA A 883 18.05 -6.99 -6.25
N GLY A 884 19.16 -7.67 -6.52
CA GLY A 884 20.50 -7.07 -6.56
C GLY A 884 20.86 -6.40 -7.88
N PHE A 885 22.17 -6.21 -8.06
CA PHE A 885 22.76 -5.67 -9.27
C PHE A 885 22.66 -6.70 -10.42
N ARG A 886 22.41 -6.22 -11.64
CA ARG A 886 22.30 -7.11 -12.80
C ARG A 886 23.66 -7.47 -13.39
N SER A 887 23.79 -8.75 -13.81
CA SER A 887 24.64 -9.05 -14.96
C SER A 887 23.86 -8.78 -16.26
N PRO A 888 24.46 -8.28 -17.33
CA PRO A 888 23.77 -8.15 -18.60
C PRO A 888 23.31 -9.52 -19.07
N VAL A 889 22.01 -9.73 -19.17
CA VAL A 889 21.42 -10.96 -19.68
C VAL A 889 21.38 -10.85 -21.18
N SER A 890 22.04 -11.79 -21.90
CA SER A 890 21.79 -11.95 -23.34
C SER A 890 20.35 -12.40 -23.51
N VAL A 891 19.54 -11.58 -24.17
CA VAL A 891 18.15 -11.92 -24.47
C VAL A 891 18.15 -12.95 -25.59
N ALA A 892 17.71 -14.16 -25.30
CA ALA A 892 17.41 -15.14 -26.34
C ALA A 892 16.20 -14.65 -27.16
N PRO A 893 16.16 -14.87 -28.47
CA PRO A 893 15.00 -14.49 -29.28
C PRO A 893 13.75 -15.21 -28.77
N PRO A 894 12.57 -14.56 -28.80
CA PRO A 894 11.33 -15.18 -28.38
C PRO A 894 11.06 -16.46 -29.21
N PRO A 895 10.43 -17.48 -28.63
CA PRO A 895 10.05 -18.66 -29.39
C PRO A 895 9.05 -18.28 -30.49
N PRO A 896 9.08 -18.97 -31.63
CA PRO A 896 8.25 -18.61 -32.78
C PRO A 896 6.77 -18.88 -32.50
N LEU A 897 5.96 -17.85 -32.68
CA LEU A 897 4.51 -18.00 -32.76
C LEU A 897 4.15 -18.50 -34.16
N VAL A 898 3.22 -19.42 -34.27
CA VAL A 898 2.74 -19.89 -35.56
C VAL A 898 2.03 -18.73 -36.26
N GLY A 899 2.53 -18.32 -37.42
CA GLY A 899 1.97 -17.23 -38.21
C GLY A 899 2.57 -15.84 -37.97
N GLN A 900 3.53 -15.68 -37.05
CA GLN A 900 4.24 -14.42 -36.88
C GLN A 900 5.60 -14.44 -37.60
N HIS A 901 5.89 -13.38 -38.34
CA HIS A 901 7.07 -13.29 -39.20
C HIS A 901 8.12 -12.29 -38.71
N LEU A 902 7.71 -11.30 -37.92
CA LEU A 902 8.59 -10.27 -37.39
C LEU A 902 8.68 -10.36 -35.85
N PHE A 903 9.90 -10.35 -35.33
CA PHE A 903 10.19 -10.40 -33.91
C PHE A 903 11.07 -9.24 -33.50
N LEU A 904 10.79 -8.63 -32.36
CA LEU A 904 11.51 -7.49 -31.80
C LEU A 904 11.92 -7.76 -30.36
N ALA A 905 13.16 -7.51 -30.03
CA ALA A 905 13.67 -7.53 -28.65
C ALA A 905 14.89 -6.60 -28.47
N PRO A 906 15.14 -6.07 -27.28
CA PRO A 906 14.29 -6.10 -26.10
C PRO A 906 13.08 -5.14 -26.19
N GLN A 907 12.10 -5.31 -25.32
CA GLN A 907 11.02 -4.35 -25.13
C GLN A 907 10.86 -4.04 -23.63
N PRO A 908 10.92 -2.81 -23.18
CA PRO A 908 11.24 -1.59 -23.94
C PRO A 908 12.71 -1.53 -24.38
N VAL A 909 12.99 -0.81 -25.47
CA VAL A 909 14.33 -0.66 -26.05
C VAL A 909 15.00 0.57 -25.45
N ARG A 910 16.30 0.46 -25.11
CA ARG A 910 17.09 1.61 -24.61
C ARG A 910 18.14 2.14 -25.61
N GLU A 911 18.93 1.25 -26.14
CA GLU A 911 20.02 1.64 -27.05
C GLU A 911 19.96 0.94 -28.40
N GLN A 912 19.65 -0.33 -28.41
CA GLN A 912 19.66 -1.16 -29.60
C GLN A 912 18.40 -2.04 -29.67
N LEU A 913 17.79 -2.07 -30.81
CA LEU A 913 16.68 -2.96 -31.18
C LEU A 913 17.21 -4.10 -32.03
N HIS A 914 16.88 -5.32 -31.65
CA HIS A 914 17.12 -6.51 -32.47
C HIS A 914 15.83 -6.89 -33.17
N LEU A 915 15.89 -7.07 -34.47
CA LEU A 915 14.82 -7.50 -35.32
C LEU A 915 15.19 -8.86 -35.93
N TRP A 916 14.25 -9.78 -35.97
CA TRP A 916 14.38 -11.07 -36.69
C TRP A 916 13.20 -11.25 -37.61
N PHE A 917 13.46 -11.68 -38.85
CA PHE A 917 12.44 -11.97 -39.82
C PHE A 917 12.45 -13.45 -40.21
N ARG A 918 11.27 -14.09 -40.14
CA ARG A 918 11.08 -15.50 -40.53
C ARG A 918 10.07 -15.57 -41.67
N CYS A 919 10.39 -16.40 -42.62
CA CYS A 919 9.49 -16.71 -43.71
C CYS A 919 8.71 -18.00 -43.38
N GLY A 920 7.53 -17.91 -42.89
CA GLY A 920 6.62 -19.03 -42.95
C GLY A 920 6.18 -19.34 -44.41
N GLU A 921 4.96 -19.71 -44.65
CA GLU A 921 4.37 -19.86 -45.98
C GLU A 921 4.07 -18.46 -46.58
N LEU A 922 5.10 -17.62 -46.77
CA LEU A 922 4.94 -16.30 -47.37
C LEU A 922 5.00 -16.39 -48.89
N PRO A 923 4.12 -15.66 -49.65
CA PRO A 923 4.19 -15.53 -51.07
C PRO A 923 5.49 -14.83 -51.49
N ALA A 924 5.98 -15.13 -52.70
CA ALA A 924 7.12 -14.45 -53.31
C ALA A 924 6.79 -13.00 -53.68
N ALA A 925 6.61 -12.15 -52.66
CA ALA A 925 6.22 -10.75 -52.82
C ALA A 925 7.26 -9.84 -52.12
N PRO A 926 7.34 -8.55 -52.53
CA PRO A 926 8.19 -7.58 -51.84
C PRO A 926 7.83 -7.44 -50.38
N VAL A 927 8.83 -7.49 -49.48
CA VAL A 927 8.69 -7.33 -48.03
C VAL A 927 9.35 -6.01 -47.63
N ARG A 928 8.71 -5.26 -46.79
CA ARG A 928 9.22 -4.03 -46.22
C ARG A 928 9.00 -4.04 -44.70
N ILE A 929 10.05 -3.76 -43.92
CA ILE A 929 10.01 -3.59 -42.47
C ILE A 929 10.37 -2.14 -42.19
N ALA A 930 9.45 -1.39 -41.62
CA ALA A 930 9.62 0.06 -41.39
C ALA A 930 9.06 0.51 -40.05
N LEU A 931 9.59 1.60 -39.54
CA LEU A 931 9.19 2.23 -38.29
C LEU A 931 8.35 3.47 -38.56
N TYR A 932 7.25 3.57 -37.83
CA TYR A 932 6.33 4.68 -37.87
C TYR A 932 6.15 5.24 -36.43
N ASP A 933 5.93 6.53 -36.30
CA ASP A 933 5.54 7.14 -35.03
C ASP A 933 4.03 6.93 -34.75
N LEU A 934 3.60 7.42 -33.59
CA LEU A 934 2.18 7.33 -33.18
C LEU A 934 1.20 8.05 -34.10
N LEU A 935 1.69 9.01 -34.92
CA LEU A 935 0.87 9.73 -35.93
C LEU A 935 0.85 9.04 -37.28
N GLY A 936 1.48 7.84 -37.38
CA GLY A 936 1.59 7.09 -38.63
C GLY A 936 2.61 7.66 -39.60
N GLN A 937 3.49 8.58 -39.18
CA GLN A 937 4.55 9.10 -40.02
C GLN A 937 5.69 8.10 -40.12
N HIS A 938 6.14 7.82 -41.31
CA HIS A 938 7.31 6.98 -41.57
C HIS A 938 8.56 7.63 -40.98
N ARG A 939 9.33 6.87 -40.17
CA ARG A 939 10.56 7.34 -39.53
C ARG A 939 11.77 6.73 -40.19
N THR A 940 11.78 5.43 -40.40
CA THR A 940 12.90 4.74 -41.08
C THR A 940 12.42 3.40 -41.66
N THR A 941 13.11 2.92 -42.69
CA THR A 941 12.95 1.56 -43.21
C THR A 941 14.15 0.73 -42.81
N PHE A 942 13.92 -0.38 -42.15
CA PHE A 942 14.96 -1.27 -41.66
C PHE A 942 15.41 -2.28 -42.71
N ALA A 943 14.46 -2.82 -43.44
CA ALA A 943 14.71 -3.77 -44.55
C ALA A 943 13.63 -3.65 -45.63
N GLU A 944 14.07 -3.80 -46.86
CA GLU A 944 13.21 -3.88 -48.05
C GLU A 944 13.81 -4.87 -49.03
N GLY A 945 13.02 -5.80 -49.52
CA GLY A 945 13.51 -6.83 -50.47
C GLY A 945 12.49 -7.91 -50.72
N ASN A 946 12.88 -9.01 -51.37
CA ASN A 946 12.06 -10.17 -51.57
C ASN A 946 12.02 -11.03 -50.31
N ALA A 947 10.88 -11.63 -49.98
CA ALA A 947 10.73 -12.47 -48.80
C ALA A 947 11.83 -13.57 -48.70
N ALA A 948 12.21 -14.16 -49.81
CA ALA A 948 13.25 -15.20 -49.84
C ALA A 948 14.66 -14.63 -49.49
N SER A 949 14.96 -13.38 -49.86
CA SER A 949 16.24 -12.74 -49.60
C SER A 949 16.39 -12.23 -48.16
N LEU A 950 15.28 -11.93 -47.51
CA LEU A 950 15.24 -11.43 -46.12
C LEU A 950 15.03 -12.55 -45.09
N CYS A 951 14.71 -13.79 -45.58
CA CYS A 951 14.39 -14.92 -44.72
C CYS A 951 15.54 -15.30 -43.79
N GLY A 952 15.22 -15.46 -42.50
CA GLY A 952 16.21 -15.83 -41.48
C GLY A 952 17.22 -14.73 -41.13
N GLN A 953 17.11 -13.54 -41.73
CA GLN A 953 18.00 -12.44 -41.39
C GLN A 953 17.60 -11.78 -40.05
N SER A 954 18.57 -11.19 -39.43
CA SER A 954 18.41 -10.38 -38.21
C SER A 954 19.18 -9.06 -38.36
N TRP A 955 18.64 -8.03 -37.75
CA TRP A 955 19.23 -6.70 -37.75
C TRP A 955 19.37 -6.19 -36.33
N THR A 956 20.48 -5.56 -36.02
CA THR A 956 20.67 -4.80 -34.80
C THR A 956 20.70 -3.32 -35.15
N ILE A 957 19.78 -2.57 -34.58
CA ILE A 957 19.53 -1.18 -34.96
C ILE A 957 19.78 -0.28 -33.76
N GLY A 958 20.71 0.67 -33.94
CA GLY A 958 20.88 1.75 -32.97
C GLY A 958 19.77 2.78 -33.09
N LEU A 959 19.11 3.13 -32.01
CA LEU A 959 17.98 4.06 -31.99
C LEU A 959 18.36 5.49 -31.61
N ALA A 960 19.65 5.79 -31.49
CA ALA A 960 20.16 7.09 -31.04
C ALA A 960 19.69 8.31 -31.86
N SER A 961 19.20 8.09 -33.08
CA SER A 961 18.64 9.15 -33.93
C SER A 961 17.13 9.36 -33.72
N LEU A 962 16.49 8.54 -32.91
CA LEU A 962 15.06 8.66 -32.62
C LEU A 962 14.87 9.36 -31.26
N THR A 963 13.77 10.08 -31.12
CA THR A 963 13.34 10.60 -29.82
C THR A 963 12.76 9.46 -28.97
N PRO A 964 12.99 9.43 -27.65
CA PRO A 964 12.30 8.46 -26.80
C PRO A 964 10.78 8.52 -26.98
N GLY A 965 10.14 7.36 -27.08
CA GLY A 965 8.69 7.30 -27.30
C GLY A 965 8.21 5.96 -27.81
N THR A 966 6.93 5.88 -28.11
CA THR A 966 6.32 4.70 -28.70
C THR A 966 6.31 4.82 -30.23
N TYR A 967 6.67 3.74 -30.88
CA TYR A 967 6.71 3.62 -32.34
C TYR A 967 5.99 2.34 -32.76
N TRP A 968 5.67 2.26 -34.04
CA TRP A 968 5.12 1.06 -34.67
C TRP A 968 6.11 0.47 -35.65
N CYS A 969 6.58 -0.76 -35.38
CA CYS A 969 7.33 -1.52 -36.38
C CYS A 969 6.35 -2.30 -37.24
N VAL A 970 6.31 -1.96 -38.51
CA VAL A 970 5.31 -2.47 -39.47
C VAL A 970 5.98 -3.36 -40.50
N LEU A 971 5.46 -4.60 -40.62
CA LEU A 971 5.79 -5.54 -41.68
C LEU A 971 4.73 -5.42 -42.78
N SER A 972 5.16 -5.09 -43.99
CA SER A 972 4.30 -5.06 -45.18
C SER A 972 4.79 -6.09 -46.19
N ILE A 973 3.88 -6.83 -46.80
CA ILE A 973 4.15 -7.82 -47.86
C ILE A 973 3.28 -7.52 -49.05
N GLY A 974 3.90 -7.34 -50.24
CA GLY A 974 3.15 -6.97 -51.43
C GLY A 974 2.42 -5.63 -51.35
N GLY A 975 2.94 -4.71 -50.50
CA GLY A 975 2.30 -3.41 -50.23
C GLY A 975 1.17 -3.44 -49.20
N THR A 976 0.81 -4.62 -48.69
CA THR A 976 -0.23 -4.79 -47.66
C THR A 976 0.40 -4.96 -46.30
N VAL A 977 -0.06 -4.21 -45.27
CA VAL A 977 0.37 -4.39 -43.89
C VAL A 977 -0.05 -5.76 -43.40
N ARG A 978 0.87 -6.53 -42.87
CA ARG A 978 0.66 -7.90 -42.32
C ARG A 978 0.80 -7.97 -40.83
N GLU A 979 1.81 -7.29 -40.29
CA GLU A 979 2.04 -7.27 -38.85
C GLU A 979 2.39 -5.84 -38.42
N VAL A 980 1.95 -5.49 -37.22
CA VAL A 980 2.26 -4.22 -36.57
C VAL A 980 2.66 -4.54 -35.12
N HIS A 981 3.88 -4.19 -34.77
CA HIS A 981 4.42 -4.42 -33.44
C HIS A 981 4.70 -3.07 -32.76
N PRO A 982 4.20 -2.86 -31.54
CA PRO A 982 4.56 -1.68 -30.78
C PRO A 982 6.05 -1.74 -30.37
N LEU A 983 6.74 -0.64 -30.44
CA LEU A 983 8.12 -0.44 -30.02
C LEU A 983 8.16 0.69 -29.01
N LEU A 984 8.53 0.40 -27.78
CA LEU A 984 8.76 1.42 -26.75
C LEU A 984 10.26 1.70 -26.65
N TYR A 985 10.69 2.88 -27.11
CA TYR A 985 12.07 3.35 -26.96
C TYR A 985 12.17 4.22 -25.70
N LEU A 986 13.02 3.80 -24.76
CA LEU A 986 13.32 4.53 -23.54
C LEU A 986 14.78 5.05 -23.60
N PRO A 987 15.07 6.25 -23.09
CA PRO A 987 16.43 6.81 -23.05
C PRO A 987 17.33 6.08 -22.08
#